data_0b4c2014677c8c1207c7c303e9a8b72b
#
_entry.id   0b4c2014677c8c1207c7c303e9a8b72b
#
_cell.length_a   1.000
_cell.length_b   1.000
_cell.length_c   1.000
_cell.angle_alpha   90.00
_cell.angle_beta   90.00
_cell.angle_gamma   90.00
#
_symmetry.space_group_name_H-M   'P 1'
#
loop_
_entity.id
_entity.type
_entity.pdbx_description
1 polymer ?
#
loop_
_entity_poly.entity_id
_entity_poly.type
_entity_poly.pdbx_seq_one_letter_code
_entity_poly.pdbx_strand_id
1 'polypeptide(L)'
;MSIAIAARFARRELRGGLKGFTIFLSCLALGVAAIAAVGSVRTAIETGLSIEGAALLGGDAELDFTYRFANAEEKEWMQSQANAVSEIAEFRSMAVVDNGEQTERGLTQVKAVDDAYPLIGTMELSPAMDLEAALATQNGMPGAVMERALIDRLGLSIGDTFTLGTQQFNLSAEIIHEPDGAADGFGLGPRTLVRTADLANSSLLASGTLFNTKYRLGLPPNPDLEGLEANARAQFQNSGMRWTDARNGAPGVTEFVNRLGAFLVLVGLSGLVVGGVGVAAAVRAYLAEKTNVIATLRTLGAERSTIFQTYFIQIGFLSLIGISIGLLLGALAPLLLAPLIEARLPIPANFGIYPAPLFEAAIYGLLTAFIFTLWPLARAEDVRAAILFRDALGSSKLLPAPRYLLAIAIVLCALIGLAATFSGTWRLTLATSGGIMVALLMLVVSAAIIQWLTKRGGKFTKGIPSWRWALTSISGTQEGAASVILSLGLGLSVLASVGQIDGNLRNAITGNLPDIAPSYFFVDIQRDQMEGYTKRLEGDPAVRRIDSAPMLRGVITQINRKPAREVAGDHWVLEGDRGVTYADRPSKRTRITDGEWWPKDYSGPPLISFAAEEAEEMNLSLGDTVTMNILGRDITGTISSFREVDFSSVGIGFILSMNPSALQGAPHTFISTVYAEPEVGTAILRDLAKAYPNITAIRVHDAIERVADVLSGLAAATSYGASATLLTGFLVLIGAAAAGTKARTYEAAVLKTLGATRGHILLSFALRSALLGLAAGLVALAAGIAGGWAVSTFVMNIEYIVIWPSALAIIAGGVIATLAAGLLFAWGPLAARPAQVLRARE
;
A
#
# COMPACT_ATOMS: atom_id res chain seq x y z
N MET A 1 -50.74 -7.48 12.32
CA MET A 1 -50.69 -8.68 11.42
C MET A 1 -49.36 -9.36 11.56
N SER A 2 -49.28 -10.71 11.52
CA SER A 2 -48.08 -11.47 11.86
C SER A 2 -47.02 -11.44 10.76
N ILE A 3 -45.72 -11.44 11.12
CA ILE A 3 -44.56 -11.63 10.24
C ILE A 3 -44.75 -12.85 9.30
N ALA A 4 -45.52 -13.88 9.74
CA ALA A 4 -45.85 -15.08 8.94
C ALA A 4 -46.65 -14.73 7.66
N ILE A 5 -47.50 -13.71 7.68
CA ILE A 5 -48.24 -13.26 6.50
C ILE A 5 -47.29 -12.53 5.55
N ALA A 6 -46.44 -11.64 6.08
CA ALA A 6 -45.42 -10.95 5.27
C ALA A 6 -44.48 -11.95 4.58
N ALA A 7 -44.02 -13.00 5.28
CA ALA A 7 -43.19 -14.07 4.75
C ALA A 7 -43.87 -14.88 3.64
N ARG A 8 -45.19 -15.16 3.78
CA ARG A 8 -45.98 -15.84 2.72
C ARG A 8 -46.07 -14.95 1.45
N PHE A 9 -46.31 -13.66 1.60
CA PHE A 9 -46.31 -12.73 0.47
C PHE A 9 -44.93 -12.61 -0.19
N ALA A 10 -43.87 -12.47 0.60
CA ALA A 10 -42.51 -12.43 0.09
C ALA A 10 -42.15 -13.69 -0.71
N ARG A 11 -42.49 -14.89 -0.20
CA ARG A 11 -42.26 -16.15 -0.90
C ARG A 11 -43.06 -16.26 -2.21
N ARG A 12 -44.28 -15.71 -2.25
CA ARG A 12 -45.11 -15.67 -3.47
C ARG A 12 -44.54 -14.76 -4.53
N GLU A 13 -44.05 -13.58 -4.13
CA GLU A 13 -43.39 -12.60 -5.01
C GLU A 13 -42.08 -13.19 -5.59
N LEU A 14 -41.30 -13.92 -4.80
CA LEU A 14 -40.07 -14.58 -5.24
C LEU A 14 -40.33 -15.68 -6.28
N ARG A 15 -41.47 -16.35 -6.23
CA ARG A 15 -41.89 -17.34 -7.27
C ARG A 15 -42.16 -16.71 -8.64
N GLY A 16 -42.41 -15.39 -8.71
CA GLY A 16 -42.56 -14.65 -9.94
C GLY A 16 -41.25 -14.48 -10.75
N GLY A 17 -40.11 -14.96 -10.22
CA GLY A 17 -38.82 -15.00 -10.85
C GLY A 17 -37.88 -13.88 -10.40
N LEU A 18 -36.59 -14.07 -10.66
CA LEU A 18 -35.50 -13.13 -10.31
C LEU A 18 -35.28 -12.05 -11.38
N LYS A 19 -36.12 -11.98 -12.42
CA LYS A 19 -36.01 -10.97 -13.47
C LYS A 19 -36.16 -9.57 -12.87
N GLY A 20 -35.11 -8.77 -12.95
CA GLY A 20 -35.01 -7.43 -12.32
C GLY A 20 -34.09 -7.35 -11.11
N PHE A 21 -33.71 -8.49 -10.50
CA PHE A 21 -32.76 -8.54 -9.38
C PHE A 21 -31.34 -8.96 -9.77
N THR A 22 -31.10 -9.30 -11.05
CA THR A 22 -29.77 -9.72 -11.52
C THR A 22 -28.70 -8.66 -11.21
N ILE A 23 -29.01 -7.39 -11.43
CA ILE A 23 -28.08 -6.27 -11.15
C ILE A 23 -27.85 -6.13 -9.65
N PHE A 24 -28.90 -6.24 -8.84
CA PHE A 24 -28.83 -6.26 -7.39
C PHE A 24 -27.87 -7.35 -6.90
N LEU A 25 -28.09 -8.58 -7.36
CA LEU A 25 -27.27 -9.74 -6.99
C LEU A 25 -25.82 -9.58 -7.47
N SER A 26 -25.61 -9.14 -8.71
CA SER A 26 -24.27 -8.97 -9.26
C SER A 26 -23.47 -7.87 -8.55
N CYS A 27 -24.09 -6.71 -8.25
CA CYS A 27 -23.43 -5.61 -7.55
C CYS A 27 -23.03 -6.01 -6.13
N LEU A 28 -23.92 -6.69 -5.41
CA LEU A 28 -23.65 -7.15 -4.05
C LEU A 28 -22.62 -8.28 -4.05
N ALA A 29 -22.75 -9.24 -4.97
CA ALA A 29 -21.81 -10.36 -5.08
C ALA A 29 -20.39 -9.89 -5.43
N LEU A 30 -20.24 -8.97 -6.39
CA LEU A 30 -18.91 -8.46 -6.76
C LEU A 30 -18.27 -7.64 -5.63
N GLY A 31 -19.06 -6.81 -4.92
CA GLY A 31 -18.54 -6.05 -3.78
C GLY A 31 -18.04 -6.96 -2.66
N VAL A 32 -18.83 -7.98 -2.30
CA VAL A 32 -18.44 -8.98 -1.28
C VAL A 32 -17.29 -9.84 -1.76
N ALA A 33 -17.28 -10.27 -3.04
CA ALA A 33 -16.21 -11.07 -3.62
C ALA A 33 -14.86 -10.35 -3.58
N ALA A 34 -14.85 -9.06 -3.88
CA ALA A 34 -13.62 -8.26 -3.86
C ALA A 34 -13.00 -8.22 -2.45
N ILE A 35 -13.79 -7.96 -1.41
CA ILE A 35 -13.30 -7.93 -0.03
C ILE A 35 -12.86 -9.33 0.43
N ALA A 36 -13.67 -10.36 0.15
CA ALA A 36 -13.36 -11.72 0.52
C ALA A 36 -12.07 -12.23 -0.15
N ALA A 37 -11.88 -11.94 -1.44
CA ALA A 37 -10.68 -12.33 -2.18
C ALA A 37 -9.43 -11.65 -1.63
N VAL A 38 -9.48 -10.32 -1.41
CA VAL A 38 -8.37 -9.54 -0.85
C VAL A 38 -8.00 -10.03 0.56
N GLY A 39 -9.00 -10.20 1.43
CA GLY A 39 -8.80 -10.72 2.78
C GLY A 39 -8.21 -12.14 2.78
N SER A 40 -8.66 -13.00 1.87
CA SER A 40 -8.15 -14.37 1.75
C SER A 40 -6.69 -14.40 1.26
N VAL A 41 -6.32 -13.57 0.28
CA VAL A 41 -4.92 -13.44 -0.18
C VAL A 41 -4.02 -12.93 0.94
N ARG A 42 -4.45 -11.88 1.65
CA ARG A 42 -3.71 -11.36 2.80
C ARG A 42 -3.45 -12.45 3.84
N THR A 43 -4.50 -13.16 4.27
CA THR A 43 -4.38 -14.23 5.27
C THR A 43 -3.55 -15.42 4.74
N ALA A 44 -3.60 -15.72 3.43
CA ALA A 44 -2.76 -16.76 2.82
C ALA A 44 -1.26 -16.41 2.96
N ILE A 45 -0.90 -15.16 2.71
CA ILE A 45 0.49 -14.69 2.86
C ILE A 45 0.88 -14.65 4.35
N GLU A 46 0.05 -14.07 5.23
CA GLU A 46 0.32 -14.04 6.68
C GLU A 46 0.50 -15.46 7.26
N THR A 47 -0.33 -16.41 6.80
CA THR A 47 -0.24 -17.81 7.23
C THR A 47 1.01 -18.49 6.66
N GLY A 48 1.35 -18.25 5.40
CA GLY A 48 2.58 -18.75 4.79
C GLY A 48 3.82 -18.26 5.54
N LEU A 49 3.88 -16.95 5.80
CA LEU A 49 4.96 -16.34 6.58
C LEU A 49 5.05 -16.90 8.01
N SER A 50 3.93 -17.17 8.66
CA SER A 50 3.93 -17.72 10.03
C SER A 50 4.29 -19.22 10.10
N ILE A 51 3.93 -20.00 9.09
CA ILE A 51 4.27 -21.44 9.02
C ILE A 51 5.76 -21.61 8.71
N GLU A 52 6.27 -20.80 7.78
CA GLU A 52 7.66 -20.87 7.34
C GLU A 52 8.56 -19.89 8.08
N GLY A 53 8.06 -19.21 9.13
CA GLY A 53 8.78 -18.15 9.83
C GLY A 53 10.14 -18.57 10.36
N ALA A 54 10.25 -19.77 10.93
CA ALA A 54 11.52 -20.30 11.41
C ALA A 54 12.48 -20.64 10.23
N ALA A 55 11.96 -21.15 9.12
CA ALA A 55 12.75 -21.42 7.91
C ALA A 55 13.21 -20.11 7.24
N LEU A 56 12.30 -19.14 7.14
CA LEU A 56 12.60 -17.81 6.60
C LEU A 56 13.66 -17.08 7.42
N LEU A 57 13.58 -17.15 8.75
CA LEU A 57 14.56 -16.55 9.65
C LEU A 57 15.87 -17.34 9.69
N GLY A 58 15.82 -18.65 9.34
CA GLY A 58 16.92 -19.58 9.49
C GLY A 58 17.18 -20.01 10.95
N GLY A 59 16.18 -19.83 11.84
CA GLY A 59 16.21 -20.14 13.25
C GLY A 59 14.87 -19.88 13.92
N ASP A 60 14.67 -20.34 15.16
CA ASP A 60 13.45 -20.03 15.92
C ASP A 60 13.43 -18.59 16.45
N ALA A 61 14.62 -18.03 16.72
CA ALA A 61 14.84 -16.64 17.10
C ALA A 61 16.19 -16.15 16.59
N GLU A 62 16.34 -14.84 16.47
CA GLU A 62 17.55 -14.14 16.01
C GLU A 62 17.82 -12.93 16.90
N LEU A 63 19.08 -12.81 17.35
CA LEU A 63 19.60 -11.59 17.96
C LEU A 63 20.53 -10.91 16.97
N ASP A 64 20.26 -9.68 16.62
CA ASP A 64 21.04 -8.88 15.67
C ASP A 64 21.78 -7.77 16.40
N PHE A 65 23.11 -7.68 16.16
CA PHE A 65 23.97 -6.63 16.65
C PHE A 65 24.64 -5.91 15.48
N THR A 66 24.74 -4.61 15.59
CA THR A 66 25.32 -3.79 14.51
C THR A 66 26.75 -3.41 14.87
N TYR A 67 27.69 -3.57 13.91
CA TYR A 67 29.10 -3.17 13.99
C TYR A 67 29.92 -3.86 15.09
N ARG A 68 29.46 -4.91 15.65
CA ARG A 68 30.19 -5.70 16.66
C ARG A 68 29.73 -7.15 16.66
N PHE A 69 30.57 -7.99 17.17
CA PHE A 69 30.19 -9.33 17.58
C PHE A 69 29.59 -9.30 19.00
N ALA A 70 28.79 -10.31 19.35
CA ALA A 70 28.32 -10.50 20.70
C ALA A 70 29.51 -10.72 21.64
N ASN A 71 29.42 -10.17 22.83
CA ASN A 71 30.42 -10.39 23.89
C ASN A 71 30.27 -11.80 24.54
N ALA A 72 31.18 -12.16 25.45
CA ALA A 72 31.16 -13.48 26.07
C ALA A 72 29.88 -13.76 26.86
N GLU A 73 29.36 -12.76 27.59
CA GLU A 73 28.14 -12.87 28.40
C GLU A 73 26.90 -13.08 27.49
N GLU A 74 26.82 -12.34 26.40
CA GLU A 74 25.73 -12.46 25.39
C GLU A 74 25.77 -13.85 24.72
N LYS A 75 26.96 -14.35 24.36
CA LYS A 75 27.13 -15.69 23.78
C LYS A 75 26.78 -16.80 24.78
N GLU A 76 27.20 -16.69 26.03
CA GLU A 76 26.90 -17.66 27.09
C GLU A 76 25.38 -17.71 27.34
N TRP A 77 24.72 -16.54 27.38
CA TRP A 77 23.25 -16.49 27.49
C TRP A 77 22.57 -17.20 26.33
N MET A 78 22.95 -16.90 25.08
CA MET A 78 22.38 -17.55 23.91
C MET A 78 22.55 -19.07 23.93
N GLN A 79 23.75 -19.53 24.28
CA GLN A 79 24.04 -20.96 24.41
C GLN A 79 23.25 -21.63 25.54
N SER A 80 22.89 -20.88 26.58
CA SER A 80 22.07 -21.42 27.69
C SER A 80 20.59 -21.58 27.33
N GLN A 81 20.11 -20.80 26.38
CA GLN A 81 18.71 -20.82 25.95
C GLN A 81 18.43 -21.75 24.74
N ALA A 82 19.46 -21.99 23.91
CA ALA A 82 19.30 -22.69 22.63
C ALA A 82 20.05 -24.04 22.61
N ASN A 83 19.49 -24.97 21.83
CA ASN A 83 20.17 -26.25 21.55
C ASN A 83 21.33 -26.07 20.54
N ALA A 84 21.21 -25.09 19.67
CA ALA A 84 22.23 -24.72 18.69
C ALA A 84 22.18 -23.22 18.44
N VAL A 85 23.36 -22.62 18.19
CA VAL A 85 23.51 -21.20 17.86
C VAL A 85 24.39 -21.11 16.62
N SER A 86 23.96 -20.34 15.61
CA SER A 86 24.77 -20.00 14.43
C SER A 86 25.06 -18.50 14.43
N GLU A 87 26.35 -18.17 14.22
CA GLU A 87 26.86 -16.81 14.11
C GLU A 87 27.05 -16.43 12.66
N ILE A 88 26.37 -15.41 12.20
CA ILE A 88 26.42 -14.90 10.83
C ILE A 88 26.88 -13.46 10.87
N ALA A 89 27.83 -13.07 10.02
CA ALA A 89 28.20 -11.68 9.78
C ALA A 89 27.79 -11.25 8.39
N GLU A 90 27.01 -10.19 8.28
CA GLU A 90 26.50 -9.66 7.01
C GLU A 90 27.02 -8.25 6.74
N PHE A 91 27.53 -8.04 5.55
CA PHE A 91 28.03 -6.73 5.11
C PHE A 91 28.01 -6.62 3.57
N ARG A 92 28.20 -5.42 3.09
CA ARG A 92 28.35 -5.16 1.66
C ARG A 92 29.82 -5.02 1.31
N SER A 93 30.21 -5.58 0.17
CA SER A 93 31.58 -5.46 -0.33
C SER A 93 31.60 -5.47 -1.85
N MET A 94 32.74 -5.14 -2.41
CA MET A 94 32.99 -5.31 -3.83
C MET A 94 33.75 -6.61 -4.10
N ALA A 95 33.13 -7.50 -4.86
CA ALA A 95 33.86 -8.64 -5.42
C ALA A 95 34.70 -8.16 -6.64
N VAL A 96 35.98 -8.43 -6.62
CA VAL A 96 36.96 -7.95 -7.61
C VAL A 96 37.61 -9.14 -8.33
N VAL A 97 37.56 -9.10 -9.66
CA VAL A 97 38.22 -10.08 -10.54
C VAL A 97 39.28 -9.37 -11.37
N ASP A 98 40.51 -9.83 -11.31
CA ASP A 98 41.58 -9.26 -12.09
C ASP A 98 42.00 -10.27 -13.20
N ASN A 99 41.65 -9.95 -14.43
CA ASN A 99 41.94 -10.76 -15.62
C ASN A 99 43.23 -10.31 -16.35
N GLY A 100 44.03 -9.49 -15.68
CA GLY A 100 45.32 -9.00 -16.24
C GLY A 100 45.19 -7.80 -17.17
N GLU A 101 44.21 -7.77 -18.07
CA GLU A 101 43.94 -6.64 -18.98
C GLU A 101 42.79 -5.73 -18.47
N GLN A 102 41.83 -6.31 -17.79
CA GLN A 102 40.67 -5.58 -17.22
C GLN A 102 40.37 -6.11 -15.84
N THR A 103 40.05 -5.19 -14.91
CA THR A 103 39.59 -5.53 -13.57
C THR A 103 38.07 -5.34 -13.52
N GLU A 104 37.32 -6.43 -13.42
CA GLU A 104 35.86 -6.41 -13.26
C GLU A 104 35.48 -6.33 -11.76
N ARG A 105 34.34 -5.68 -11.47
CA ARG A 105 33.88 -5.48 -10.09
C ARG A 105 32.37 -5.54 -10.01
N GLY A 106 31.87 -6.16 -8.93
CA GLY A 106 30.45 -6.27 -8.63
C GLY A 106 30.19 -6.02 -7.16
N LEU A 107 29.20 -5.16 -6.88
CA LEU A 107 28.67 -5.06 -5.53
C LEU A 107 28.03 -6.39 -5.14
N THR A 108 28.37 -6.89 -3.95
CA THR A 108 27.83 -8.13 -3.39
C THR A 108 27.42 -7.91 -1.93
N GLN A 109 26.36 -8.58 -1.52
CA GLN A 109 26.01 -8.73 -0.12
C GLN A 109 26.70 -10.00 0.39
N VAL A 110 27.74 -9.81 1.17
CA VAL A 110 28.50 -10.93 1.76
C VAL A 110 27.78 -11.42 3.00
N LYS A 111 27.58 -12.73 3.06
CA LYS A 111 27.10 -13.46 4.24
C LYS A 111 28.21 -14.39 4.68
N ALA A 112 28.86 -14.02 5.77
CA ALA A 112 29.90 -14.83 6.38
C ALA A 112 29.29 -15.70 7.47
N VAL A 113 29.44 -17.02 7.34
CA VAL A 113 28.77 -18.02 8.18
C VAL A 113 29.75 -18.83 9.00
N ASP A 114 29.29 -19.36 10.13
CA ASP A 114 29.97 -20.36 10.93
C ASP A 114 29.68 -21.80 10.45
N ASP A 115 30.26 -22.79 11.14
CA ASP A 115 30.08 -24.21 10.80
C ASP A 115 28.68 -24.75 11.21
N ALA A 116 27.88 -23.99 11.97
CA ALA A 116 26.52 -24.38 12.37
C ALA A 116 25.45 -23.96 11.33
N TYR A 117 25.79 -23.08 10.38
CA TYR A 117 24.88 -22.63 9.36
C TYR A 117 24.69 -23.66 8.23
N PRO A 118 23.46 -23.86 7.71
CA PRO A 118 22.18 -23.32 8.16
C PRO A 118 21.60 -24.17 9.31
N LEU A 119 20.96 -23.53 10.33
CA LEU A 119 20.28 -24.26 11.41
C LEU A 119 18.96 -24.90 10.95
N ILE A 120 18.25 -24.23 10.05
CA ILE A 120 16.97 -24.68 9.50
C ILE A 120 17.03 -24.56 7.99
N GLY A 121 16.53 -25.58 7.30
CA GLY A 121 16.54 -25.63 5.83
C GLY A 121 17.83 -26.21 5.26
N THR A 122 17.93 -26.19 3.93
CA THR A 122 19.07 -26.70 3.20
C THR A 122 19.46 -25.72 2.08
N MET A 123 20.75 -25.53 1.90
CA MET A 123 21.29 -24.75 0.79
C MET A 123 21.33 -25.60 -0.48
N GLU A 124 20.80 -25.09 -1.58
CA GLU A 124 20.90 -25.74 -2.89
C GLU A 124 21.97 -25.04 -3.74
N LEU A 125 22.98 -25.80 -4.15
CA LEU A 125 24.12 -25.33 -4.92
C LEU A 125 24.22 -26.02 -6.29
N SER A 126 24.83 -25.35 -7.25
CA SER A 126 25.19 -25.91 -8.56
C SER A 126 26.70 -25.70 -8.84
N PRO A 127 27.50 -26.78 -9.03
CA PRO A 127 27.12 -28.21 -8.95
C PRO A 127 26.64 -28.62 -7.56
N ALA A 128 25.77 -29.65 -7.49
CA ALA A 128 25.23 -30.14 -6.26
C ALA A 128 26.33 -30.65 -5.32
N MET A 129 26.52 -29.98 -4.18
CA MET A 129 27.47 -30.33 -3.14
C MET A 129 27.01 -29.76 -1.79
N ASP A 130 27.57 -30.30 -0.72
CA ASP A 130 27.31 -29.76 0.62
C ASP A 130 28.01 -28.41 0.80
N LEU A 131 27.37 -27.50 1.55
CA LEU A 131 27.90 -26.15 1.79
C LEU A 131 29.29 -26.20 2.45
N GLU A 132 29.49 -27.08 3.41
CA GLU A 132 30.77 -27.26 4.07
C GLU A 132 31.90 -27.60 3.07
N ALA A 133 31.65 -28.48 2.10
CA ALA A 133 32.57 -28.84 1.02
C ALA A 133 32.81 -27.68 0.07
N ALA A 134 31.76 -26.88 -0.25
CA ALA A 134 31.86 -25.71 -1.11
C ALA A 134 32.68 -24.58 -0.48
N LEU A 135 32.60 -24.39 0.82
CA LEU A 135 33.38 -23.37 1.56
C LEU A 135 34.76 -23.86 2.03
N ALA A 136 35.08 -25.14 1.83
CA ALA A 136 36.38 -25.70 2.26
C ALA A 136 37.56 -25.04 1.53
N THR A 137 38.69 -24.89 2.25
CA THR A 137 39.91 -24.37 1.65
C THR A 137 40.51 -25.40 0.71
N GLN A 138 40.66 -25.03 -0.56
CA GLN A 138 41.26 -25.84 -1.62
C GLN A 138 42.53 -25.15 -2.14
N ASN A 139 43.64 -25.88 -2.22
CA ASN A 139 44.93 -25.34 -2.68
C ASN A 139 45.42 -24.08 -1.95
N GLY A 140 45.06 -23.93 -0.69
CA GLY A 140 45.40 -22.75 0.14
C GLY A 140 44.51 -21.53 -0.05
N MET A 141 43.46 -21.64 -0.87
CA MET A 141 42.47 -20.61 -1.05
C MET A 141 41.11 -21.06 -0.47
N PRO A 142 40.41 -20.23 0.33
CA PRO A 142 39.09 -20.55 0.84
C PRO A 142 38.06 -20.56 -0.29
N GLY A 143 37.05 -21.46 -0.17
CA GLY A 143 35.93 -21.54 -1.08
C GLY A 143 34.87 -20.48 -0.80
N ALA A 144 34.13 -20.11 -1.81
CA ALA A 144 32.98 -19.23 -1.74
C ALA A 144 31.89 -19.66 -2.71
N VAL A 145 30.65 -19.31 -2.42
CA VAL A 145 29.51 -19.51 -3.34
C VAL A 145 28.84 -18.19 -3.63
N MET A 146 28.33 -18.02 -4.87
CA MET A 146 27.73 -16.78 -5.36
C MET A 146 26.40 -17.00 -6.07
N GLU A 147 25.56 -15.99 -6.08
CA GLU A 147 24.39 -15.95 -6.96
C GLU A 147 24.77 -15.79 -8.42
N ARG A 148 23.99 -16.41 -9.32
CA ARG A 148 24.16 -16.38 -10.77
C ARG A 148 24.34 -14.97 -11.34
N ALA A 149 23.55 -14.00 -10.86
CA ALA A 149 23.60 -12.62 -11.31
C ALA A 149 24.98 -11.97 -11.12
N LEU A 150 25.70 -12.32 -10.06
CA LEU A 150 27.05 -11.81 -9.81
C LEU A 150 28.11 -12.55 -10.66
N ILE A 151 27.96 -13.86 -10.78
CA ILE A 151 28.83 -14.71 -11.60
C ILE A 151 28.84 -14.20 -13.05
N ASP A 152 27.65 -14.01 -13.63
CA ASP A 152 27.51 -13.52 -15.01
C ASP A 152 28.06 -12.10 -15.19
N ARG A 153 27.81 -11.22 -14.18
CA ARG A 153 28.30 -9.83 -14.19
C ARG A 153 29.81 -9.72 -14.16
N LEU A 154 30.47 -10.62 -13.43
CA LEU A 154 31.94 -10.65 -13.28
C LEU A 154 32.61 -11.52 -14.33
N GLY A 155 31.85 -12.22 -15.17
CA GLY A 155 32.37 -13.15 -16.17
C GLY A 155 33.11 -14.34 -15.55
N LEU A 156 32.73 -14.77 -14.34
CA LEU A 156 33.34 -15.87 -13.62
C LEU A 156 32.79 -17.22 -14.08
N SER A 157 33.64 -18.23 -13.95
CA SER A 157 33.28 -19.64 -14.03
C SER A 157 33.61 -20.34 -12.72
N ILE A 158 32.95 -21.45 -12.44
CA ILE A 158 33.27 -22.26 -11.25
C ILE A 158 34.71 -22.70 -11.31
N GLY A 159 35.46 -22.43 -10.24
CA GLY A 159 36.93 -22.65 -10.16
C GLY A 159 37.74 -21.37 -10.32
N ASP A 160 37.15 -20.26 -10.79
CA ASP A 160 37.87 -18.99 -10.91
C ASP A 160 38.02 -18.30 -9.55
N THR A 161 39.02 -17.40 -9.46
CA THR A 161 39.32 -16.67 -8.24
C THR A 161 38.84 -15.25 -8.29
N PHE A 162 38.39 -14.74 -7.13
CA PHE A 162 38.00 -13.34 -6.93
C PHE A 162 38.50 -12.85 -5.57
N THR A 163 38.48 -11.55 -5.34
CA THR A 163 38.95 -10.92 -4.11
C THR A 163 37.82 -10.19 -3.40
N LEU A 164 37.69 -10.37 -2.07
CA LEU A 164 36.87 -9.56 -1.18
C LEU A 164 37.80 -8.86 -0.18
N GLY A 165 37.76 -7.51 -0.19
CA GLY A 165 38.75 -6.74 0.55
C GLY A 165 40.18 -7.06 0.10
N THR A 166 40.96 -7.64 1.00
CA THR A 166 42.35 -8.10 0.71
C THR A 166 42.46 -9.62 0.60
N GLN A 167 41.37 -10.36 0.81
CA GLN A 167 41.35 -11.83 0.80
C GLN A 167 40.88 -12.38 -0.53
N GLN A 168 41.63 -13.35 -1.08
CA GLN A 168 41.25 -14.09 -2.28
C GLN A 168 40.42 -15.33 -1.94
N PHE A 169 39.41 -15.59 -2.77
CA PHE A 169 38.52 -16.74 -2.68
C PHE A 169 38.44 -17.48 -4.01
N ASN A 170 38.13 -18.77 -3.93
CA ASN A 170 37.78 -19.59 -5.09
C ASN A 170 36.27 -19.74 -5.20
N LEU A 171 35.70 -19.47 -6.39
CA LEU A 171 34.28 -19.72 -6.65
C LEU A 171 34.02 -21.21 -6.79
N SER A 172 33.43 -21.82 -5.77
CA SER A 172 33.21 -23.27 -5.69
C SER A 172 31.88 -23.71 -6.31
N ALA A 173 30.82 -22.90 -6.16
CA ALA A 173 29.52 -23.21 -6.70
C ALA A 173 28.62 -21.95 -6.82
N GLU A 174 27.54 -22.09 -7.58
CA GLU A 174 26.45 -21.14 -7.71
C GLU A 174 25.38 -21.41 -6.64
N ILE A 175 24.81 -20.37 -6.04
CA ILE A 175 23.65 -20.44 -5.13
C ILE A 175 22.38 -20.55 -5.97
N ILE A 176 21.67 -21.67 -5.86
CA ILE A 176 20.36 -21.88 -6.49
C ILE A 176 19.25 -21.49 -5.53
N HIS A 177 19.33 -21.94 -4.26
CA HIS A 177 18.36 -21.62 -3.23
C HIS A 177 19.05 -21.45 -1.89
N GLU A 178 18.77 -20.32 -1.22
CA GLU A 178 19.17 -19.99 0.14
C GLU A 178 17.95 -20.09 1.06
N PRO A 179 17.95 -20.92 2.12
CA PRO A 179 16.74 -21.20 2.91
C PRO A 179 16.21 -19.97 3.63
N ASP A 180 17.06 -19.06 4.05
CA ASP A 180 16.73 -17.85 4.80
C ASP A 180 16.93 -16.55 3.99
N GLY A 181 17.05 -16.67 2.67
CA GLY A 181 17.27 -15.52 1.78
C GLY A 181 16.14 -14.49 1.80
N ALA A 182 14.91 -14.89 2.12
CA ALA A 182 13.75 -14.01 2.17
C ALA A 182 13.69 -13.15 3.45
N ALA A 183 14.36 -13.55 4.53
CA ALA A 183 14.36 -12.79 5.79
C ALA A 183 15.00 -11.40 5.66
N ASP A 184 16.02 -11.29 4.81
CA ASP A 184 16.77 -10.05 4.62
C ASP A 184 16.02 -9.03 3.71
N GLY A 185 14.82 -9.36 3.29
CA GLY A 185 13.96 -8.50 2.47
C GLY A 185 14.57 -8.25 1.08
N PHE A 186 14.41 -7.02 0.59
CA PHE A 186 14.94 -6.63 -0.73
C PHE A 186 16.42 -6.23 -0.63
N GLY A 187 17.31 -7.23 -0.60
CA GLY A 187 18.77 -7.02 -0.54
C GLY A 187 19.30 -6.11 -1.65
N LEU A 188 20.26 -5.24 -1.33
CA LEU A 188 20.84 -4.27 -2.26
C LEU A 188 22.01 -4.84 -3.13
N GLY A 189 22.02 -6.12 -3.42
CA GLY A 189 23.06 -6.76 -4.25
C GLY A 189 22.91 -8.26 -4.29
N PRO A 190 23.48 -8.93 -5.31
CA PRO A 190 23.54 -10.38 -5.34
C PRO A 190 24.39 -10.91 -4.18
N ARG A 191 24.08 -12.12 -3.72
CA ARG A 191 24.67 -12.75 -2.54
C ARG A 191 26.02 -13.40 -2.83
N THR A 192 26.94 -13.30 -1.88
CA THR A 192 28.15 -14.13 -1.79
C THR A 192 28.25 -14.73 -0.40
N LEU A 193 28.39 -16.04 -0.29
CA LEU A 193 28.57 -16.75 0.98
C LEU A 193 30.03 -17.17 1.13
N VAL A 194 30.57 -16.92 2.32
CA VAL A 194 31.93 -17.30 2.73
C VAL A 194 31.94 -17.77 4.18
N ARG A 195 33.00 -18.43 4.62
CA ARG A 195 33.17 -18.77 6.05
C ARG A 195 33.72 -17.56 6.81
N THR A 196 33.17 -17.26 7.98
CA THR A 196 33.60 -16.12 8.81
C THR A 196 35.08 -16.19 9.18
N ALA A 197 35.60 -17.38 9.46
CA ALA A 197 37.02 -17.59 9.77
C ALA A 197 37.97 -17.15 8.64
N ASP A 198 37.55 -17.26 7.38
CA ASP A 198 38.36 -16.92 6.20
C ASP A 198 38.45 -15.41 5.95
N LEU A 199 37.64 -14.60 6.64
CA LEU A 199 37.67 -13.14 6.56
C LEU A 199 38.60 -12.47 7.57
N ALA A 200 39.28 -13.22 8.44
CA ALA A 200 40.13 -12.67 9.50
C ALA A 200 41.20 -11.67 8.98
N ASN A 201 41.71 -11.90 7.76
CA ASN A 201 42.73 -11.06 7.13
C ASN A 201 42.18 -10.09 6.07
N SER A 202 40.86 -10.02 5.88
CA SER A 202 40.21 -9.24 4.83
C SER A 202 40.06 -7.75 5.16
N SER A 203 40.26 -7.35 6.40
CA SER A 203 39.96 -6.02 6.96
C SER A 203 38.49 -5.63 6.90
N LEU A 204 37.58 -6.51 6.47
CA LEU A 204 36.16 -6.21 6.26
C LEU A 204 35.35 -6.31 7.55
N LEU A 205 35.82 -7.07 8.55
CA LEU A 205 35.20 -7.24 9.88
C LEU A 205 36.01 -6.56 10.98
N ALA A 206 36.84 -5.58 10.63
CA ALA A 206 37.64 -4.82 11.60
C ALA A 206 36.75 -3.87 12.41
N SER A 207 37.21 -3.51 13.62
CA SER A 207 36.50 -2.53 14.46
C SER A 207 36.33 -1.21 13.72
N GLY A 208 35.10 -0.76 13.61
CA GLY A 208 34.70 0.46 12.90
C GLY A 208 34.22 0.26 11.47
N THR A 209 34.28 -0.97 10.89
CA THR A 209 33.68 -1.28 9.60
C THR A 209 32.18 -1.55 9.70
N LEU A 210 31.45 -1.45 8.58
CA LEU A 210 29.99 -1.59 8.56
C LEU A 210 29.56 -3.04 8.35
N PHE A 211 29.25 -3.75 9.42
CA PHE A 211 28.71 -5.12 9.36
C PHE A 211 27.66 -5.33 10.45
N ASN A 212 26.74 -6.25 10.23
CA ASN A 212 25.80 -6.74 11.22
C ASN A 212 26.16 -8.17 11.60
N THR A 213 25.97 -8.52 12.86
CA THR A 213 26.08 -9.92 13.29
C THR A 213 24.73 -10.42 13.77
N LYS A 214 24.33 -11.55 13.23
CA LYS A 214 23.08 -12.23 13.54
C LYS A 214 23.38 -13.54 14.22
N TYR A 215 22.79 -13.73 15.39
CA TYR A 215 22.89 -14.98 16.16
C TYR A 215 21.55 -15.68 16.07
N ARG A 216 21.50 -16.76 15.30
CA ARG A 216 20.30 -17.58 15.15
C ARG A 216 20.26 -18.69 16.16
N LEU A 217 19.10 -18.84 16.79
CA LEU A 217 18.88 -19.80 17.85
C LEU A 217 18.00 -20.93 17.35
N GLY A 218 18.47 -22.18 17.49
CA GLY A 218 17.64 -23.37 17.38
C GLY A 218 17.14 -23.75 18.77
N LEU A 219 15.87 -23.46 19.07
CA LEU A 219 15.28 -23.62 20.39
C LEU A 219 14.70 -25.03 20.62
N PRO A 220 14.46 -25.42 21.87
CA PRO A 220 13.70 -26.64 22.17
C PRO A 220 12.28 -26.59 21.60
N PRO A 221 11.63 -27.77 21.39
CA PRO A 221 10.27 -27.79 20.87
C PRO A 221 9.27 -27.00 21.74
N ASN A 222 8.40 -26.22 21.09
CA ASN A 222 7.41 -25.35 21.71
C ASN A 222 8.00 -24.29 22.65
N PRO A 223 8.90 -23.43 22.18
CA PRO A 223 9.54 -22.42 23.01
C PRO A 223 8.55 -21.31 23.39
N ASP A 224 8.72 -20.76 24.59
CA ASP A 224 8.05 -19.52 24.99
C ASP A 224 8.80 -18.32 24.39
N LEU A 225 8.52 -18.00 23.13
CA LEU A 225 9.20 -16.91 22.41
C LEU A 225 8.95 -15.54 23.04
N GLU A 226 7.76 -15.32 23.63
CA GLU A 226 7.42 -14.04 24.27
C GLU A 226 8.18 -13.83 25.57
N GLY A 227 8.25 -14.89 26.42
CA GLY A 227 9.03 -14.85 27.64
C GLY A 227 10.53 -14.73 27.36
N LEU A 228 11.02 -15.40 26.30
CA LEU A 228 12.42 -15.33 25.90
C LEU A 228 12.81 -13.94 25.39
N GLU A 229 11.96 -13.34 24.54
CA GLU A 229 12.12 -11.96 24.09
C GLU A 229 12.18 -10.98 25.25
N ALA A 230 11.22 -11.07 26.20
CA ALA A 230 11.18 -10.20 27.37
C ALA A 230 12.46 -10.32 28.22
N ASN A 231 12.97 -11.54 28.42
CA ASN A 231 14.21 -11.79 29.15
C ASN A 231 15.43 -11.22 28.42
N ALA A 232 15.54 -11.45 27.09
CA ALA A 232 16.63 -10.90 26.28
C ALA A 232 16.64 -9.37 26.31
N ARG A 233 15.50 -8.74 26.14
CA ARG A 233 15.36 -7.28 26.19
C ARG A 233 15.68 -6.71 27.58
N ALA A 234 15.31 -7.39 28.65
CA ALA A 234 15.61 -6.96 30.01
C ALA A 234 17.11 -7.07 30.35
N GLN A 235 17.75 -8.15 29.90
CA GLN A 235 19.17 -8.40 30.20
C GLN A 235 20.11 -7.54 29.34
N PHE A 236 19.75 -7.29 28.06
CA PHE A 236 20.60 -6.58 27.11
C PHE A 236 20.06 -5.19 26.72
N GLN A 237 19.44 -4.48 27.66
CA GLN A 237 18.78 -3.17 27.42
C GLN A 237 19.67 -2.13 26.73
N ASN A 238 20.99 -2.14 27.02
CA ASN A 238 21.93 -1.13 26.55
C ASN A 238 22.89 -1.65 25.45
N SER A 239 22.66 -2.84 24.95
CA SER A 239 23.56 -3.52 24.01
C SER A 239 23.32 -3.16 22.56
N GLY A 240 22.19 -2.51 22.26
CA GLY A 240 21.72 -2.28 20.88
C GLY A 240 21.19 -3.54 20.20
N MET A 241 20.95 -4.61 20.97
CA MET A 241 20.39 -5.86 20.46
C MET A 241 18.99 -5.64 19.88
N ARG A 242 18.76 -6.20 18.69
CA ARG A 242 17.43 -6.34 18.08
C ARG A 242 17.02 -7.80 18.14
N TRP A 243 15.78 -8.03 18.53
CA TRP A 243 15.17 -9.35 18.59
C TRP A 243 14.21 -9.56 17.42
N THR A 244 14.33 -10.68 16.75
CA THR A 244 13.38 -11.18 15.74
C THR A 244 13.14 -12.66 16.03
N ASP A 245 11.93 -13.16 15.83
CA ASP A 245 11.65 -14.60 16.02
C ASP A 245 10.70 -15.14 14.94
N ALA A 246 10.49 -16.45 14.98
CA ALA A 246 9.71 -17.18 13.99
C ALA A 246 8.24 -16.70 13.83
N ARG A 247 7.68 -15.99 14.84
CA ARG A 247 6.35 -15.37 14.72
C ARG A 247 6.32 -14.27 13.67
N ASN A 248 7.46 -13.66 13.40
CA ASN A 248 7.63 -12.60 12.41
C ASN A 248 8.99 -12.73 11.70
N GLY A 249 9.24 -13.88 11.09
CA GLY A 249 10.53 -14.23 10.48
C GLY A 249 10.98 -13.31 9.31
N ALA A 250 10.08 -12.49 8.78
CA ALA A 250 10.40 -11.49 7.74
C ALA A 250 9.67 -10.15 8.03
N PRO A 251 10.10 -9.36 9.03
CA PRO A 251 9.38 -8.17 9.50
C PRO A 251 9.07 -7.15 8.40
N GLY A 252 10.01 -6.87 7.51
CA GLY A 252 9.82 -5.94 6.40
C GLY A 252 8.75 -6.39 5.41
N VAL A 253 8.67 -7.69 5.14
CA VAL A 253 7.66 -8.29 4.26
C VAL A 253 6.30 -8.25 4.95
N THR A 254 6.23 -8.61 6.22
CA THR A 254 4.99 -8.60 7.02
C THR A 254 4.40 -7.18 7.09
N GLU A 255 5.22 -6.17 7.36
CA GLU A 255 4.75 -4.78 7.40
C GLU A 255 4.25 -4.31 6.02
N PHE A 256 4.97 -4.65 4.95
CA PHE A 256 4.54 -4.37 3.58
C PHE A 256 3.19 -5.02 3.27
N VAL A 257 3.03 -6.32 3.58
CA VAL A 257 1.77 -7.07 3.35
C VAL A 257 0.62 -6.48 4.16
N ASN A 258 0.86 -6.07 5.40
CA ASN A 258 -0.14 -5.43 6.25
C ASN A 258 -0.59 -4.08 5.69
N ARG A 259 0.34 -3.23 5.28
CA ARG A 259 0.02 -1.92 4.65
C ARG A 259 -0.74 -2.11 3.34
N LEU A 260 -0.27 -3.02 2.50
CA LEU A 260 -0.93 -3.37 1.23
C LEU A 260 -2.34 -3.94 1.48
N GLY A 261 -2.47 -4.88 2.41
CA GLY A 261 -3.74 -5.49 2.78
C GLY A 261 -4.75 -4.45 3.29
N ALA A 262 -4.34 -3.56 4.18
CA ALA A 262 -5.17 -2.48 4.68
C ALA A 262 -5.66 -1.57 3.52
N PHE A 263 -4.77 -1.19 2.62
CA PHE A 263 -5.12 -0.38 1.45
C PHE A 263 -6.11 -1.11 0.51
N LEU A 264 -5.86 -2.37 0.20
CA LEU A 264 -6.74 -3.17 -0.67
C LEU A 264 -8.13 -3.40 -0.04
N VAL A 265 -8.22 -3.57 1.28
CA VAL A 265 -9.50 -3.64 2.00
C VAL A 265 -10.28 -2.33 1.82
N LEU A 266 -9.62 -1.18 1.89
CA LEU A 266 -10.25 0.13 1.68
C LEU A 266 -10.76 0.30 0.24
N VAL A 267 -10.00 -0.16 -0.75
CA VAL A 267 -10.46 -0.21 -2.16
C VAL A 267 -11.67 -1.14 -2.30
N GLY A 268 -11.63 -2.32 -1.66
CA GLY A 268 -12.75 -3.25 -1.61
C GLY A 268 -14.01 -2.65 -0.96
N LEU A 269 -13.85 -1.93 0.16
CA LEU A 269 -14.95 -1.22 0.83
C LEU A 269 -15.55 -0.13 -0.08
N SER A 270 -14.70 0.60 -0.81
CA SER A 270 -15.15 1.57 -1.82
C SER A 270 -15.98 0.89 -2.93
N GLY A 271 -15.53 -0.28 -3.41
CA GLY A 271 -16.27 -1.11 -4.36
C GLY A 271 -17.62 -1.59 -3.81
N LEU A 272 -17.66 -1.94 -2.53
CA LEU A 272 -18.90 -2.33 -1.85
C LEU A 272 -19.89 -1.15 -1.72
N VAL A 273 -19.41 0.07 -1.48
CA VAL A 273 -20.24 1.29 -1.47
C VAL A 273 -20.79 1.58 -2.88
N VAL A 274 -19.98 1.44 -3.92
CA VAL A 274 -20.45 1.53 -5.33
C VAL A 274 -21.53 0.49 -5.61
N GLY A 275 -21.29 -0.75 -5.22
CA GLY A 275 -22.27 -1.84 -5.30
C GLY A 275 -23.54 -1.53 -4.51
N GLY A 276 -23.43 -0.93 -3.32
CA GLY A 276 -24.53 -0.50 -2.49
C GLY A 276 -25.42 0.57 -3.15
N VAL A 277 -24.81 1.55 -3.85
CA VAL A 277 -25.56 2.51 -4.67
C VAL A 277 -26.35 1.78 -5.77
N GLY A 278 -25.76 0.76 -6.40
CA GLY A 278 -26.42 -0.10 -7.36
C GLY A 278 -27.59 -0.90 -6.77
N VAL A 279 -27.38 -1.47 -5.59
CA VAL A 279 -28.41 -2.14 -4.80
C VAL A 279 -29.58 -1.17 -4.53
N ALA A 280 -29.32 0.05 -4.06
CA ALA A 280 -30.35 1.06 -3.82
C ALA A 280 -31.11 1.46 -5.09
N ALA A 281 -30.41 1.56 -6.24
CA ALA A 281 -31.02 1.85 -7.54
C ALA A 281 -31.91 0.70 -8.01
N ALA A 282 -31.45 -0.54 -7.91
CA ALA A 282 -32.22 -1.74 -8.30
C ALA A 282 -33.47 -1.90 -7.43
N VAL A 283 -33.36 -1.71 -6.11
CA VAL A 283 -34.50 -1.77 -5.19
C VAL A 283 -35.50 -0.67 -5.50
N ARG A 284 -35.05 0.57 -5.76
CA ARG A 284 -35.95 1.66 -6.18
C ARG A 284 -36.70 1.33 -7.45
N ALA A 285 -36.02 0.82 -8.48
CA ALA A 285 -36.61 0.45 -9.74
C ALA A 285 -37.67 -0.68 -9.56
N TYR A 286 -37.35 -1.69 -8.76
CA TYR A 286 -38.26 -2.76 -8.44
C TYR A 286 -39.51 -2.27 -7.70
N LEU A 287 -39.36 -1.45 -6.65
CA LEU A 287 -40.45 -0.89 -5.89
C LEU A 287 -41.33 0.04 -6.73
N ALA A 288 -40.75 0.79 -7.67
CA ALA A 288 -41.51 1.64 -8.62
C ALA A 288 -42.39 0.78 -9.55
N GLU A 289 -41.90 -0.38 -10.00
CA GLU A 289 -42.71 -1.31 -10.80
C GLU A 289 -43.84 -1.95 -9.95
N LYS A 290 -43.63 -2.14 -8.67
CA LYS A 290 -44.62 -2.73 -7.74
C LYS A 290 -45.58 -1.71 -7.12
N THR A 291 -45.46 -0.40 -7.47
CA THR A 291 -46.29 0.67 -6.86
C THR A 291 -47.78 0.38 -6.98
N ASN A 292 -48.26 -0.10 -8.13
CA ASN A 292 -49.68 -0.45 -8.35
C ASN A 292 -50.10 -1.65 -7.46
N VAL A 293 -49.26 -2.68 -7.33
CA VAL A 293 -49.54 -3.81 -6.44
C VAL A 293 -49.58 -3.38 -5.00
N ILE A 294 -48.66 -2.50 -4.57
CA ILE A 294 -48.62 -1.92 -3.21
C ILE A 294 -49.92 -1.11 -2.95
N ALA A 295 -50.30 -0.26 -3.89
CA ALA A 295 -51.51 0.52 -3.79
C ALA A 295 -52.78 -0.35 -3.72
N THR A 296 -52.87 -1.43 -4.53
CA THR A 296 -53.97 -2.39 -4.44
C THR A 296 -54.01 -3.12 -3.09
N LEU A 297 -52.89 -3.56 -2.57
CA LEU A 297 -52.82 -4.17 -1.23
C LEU A 297 -53.26 -3.20 -0.15
N ARG A 298 -52.94 -1.90 -0.30
CA ARG A 298 -53.39 -0.82 0.60
C ARG A 298 -54.87 -0.60 0.54
N THR A 299 -55.49 -0.65 -0.64
CA THR A 299 -56.96 -0.54 -0.78
C THR A 299 -57.69 -1.73 -0.18
N LEU A 300 -57.04 -2.91 -0.18
CA LEU A 300 -57.54 -4.15 0.47
C LEU A 300 -57.29 -4.17 2.00
N GLY A 301 -56.76 -3.09 2.59
CA GLY A 301 -56.57 -2.97 4.03
C GLY A 301 -55.21 -3.44 4.56
N ALA A 302 -54.18 -3.70 3.71
CA ALA A 302 -52.89 -4.05 4.19
C ALA A 302 -52.25 -2.88 4.96
N GLU A 303 -51.70 -3.15 6.15
CA GLU A 303 -50.98 -2.17 6.98
C GLU A 303 -49.65 -1.81 6.34
N ARG A 304 -49.13 -0.58 6.63
CA ARG A 304 -47.79 -0.13 6.20
C ARG A 304 -46.69 -1.07 6.63
N SER A 305 -46.74 -1.52 7.87
CA SER A 305 -45.78 -2.46 8.47
C SER A 305 -45.73 -3.79 7.73
N THR A 306 -46.85 -4.32 7.30
CA THR A 306 -46.93 -5.59 6.55
C THR A 306 -46.27 -5.48 5.17
N ILE A 307 -46.51 -4.36 4.48
CA ILE A 307 -45.88 -4.09 3.18
C ILE A 307 -44.36 -3.95 3.32
N PHE A 308 -43.92 -3.13 4.27
CA PHE A 308 -42.51 -2.97 4.58
C PHE A 308 -41.85 -4.30 4.91
N GLN A 309 -42.42 -5.09 5.82
CA GLN A 309 -41.90 -6.39 6.21
C GLN A 309 -41.84 -7.38 5.03
N THR A 310 -42.84 -7.36 4.13
CA THR A 310 -42.85 -8.23 2.94
C THR A 310 -41.64 -7.98 2.04
N TYR A 311 -41.42 -6.73 1.66
CA TYR A 311 -40.29 -6.38 0.79
C TYR A 311 -38.95 -6.44 1.51
N PHE A 312 -38.92 -6.17 2.83
CA PHE A 312 -37.71 -6.31 3.64
C PHE A 312 -37.25 -7.77 3.72
N ILE A 313 -38.16 -8.73 3.94
CA ILE A 313 -37.85 -10.16 3.95
C ILE A 313 -37.39 -10.62 2.57
N GLN A 314 -38.07 -10.16 1.50
CA GLN A 314 -37.71 -10.52 0.13
C GLN A 314 -36.30 -10.03 -0.24
N ILE A 315 -36.01 -8.77 0.01
CA ILE A 315 -34.71 -8.16 -0.30
C ILE A 315 -33.62 -8.76 0.59
N GLY A 316 -33.94 -9.01 1.88
CA GLY A 316 -33.02 -9.66 2.80
C GLY A 316 -32.61 -11.06 2.32
N PHE A 317 -33.58 -11.86 1.84
CA PHE A 317 -33.29 -13.17 1.28
C PHE A 317 -32.41 -13.09 0.01
N LEU A 318 -32.69 -12.13 -0.87
CA LEU A 318 -31.88 -11.88 -2.06
C LEU A 318 -30.47 -11.38 -1.69
N SER A 319 -30.34 -10.57 -0.62
CA SER A 319 -29.04 -10.15 -0.12
C SER A 319 -28.21 -11.33 0.35
N LEU A 320 -28.82 -12.27 1.08
CA LEU A 320 -28.12 -13.50 1.50
C LEU A 320 -27.63 -14.31 0.30
N ILE A 321 -28.44 -14.44 -0.76
CA ILE A 321 -28.01 -15.11 -2.00
C ILE A 321 -26.84 -14.38 -2.65
N GLY A 322 -26.93 -13.04 -2.78
CA GLY A 322 -25.86 -12.24 -3.35
C GLY A 322 -24.55 -12.33 -2.55
N ILE A 323 -24.64 -12.26 -1.22
CA ILE A 323 -23.50 -12.44 -0.31
C ILE A 323 -22.92 -13.86 -0.48
N SER A 324 -23.74 -14.91 -0.49
CA SER A 324 -23.26 -16.29 -0.66
C SER A 324 -22.52 -16.49 -1.99
N ILE A 325 -23.04 -15.92 -3.09
CA ILE A 325 -22.36 -15.94 -4.38
C ILE A 325 -21.04 -15.16 -4.30
N GLY A 326 -21.05 -14.00 -3.65
CA GLY A 326 -19.84 -13.18 -3.44
C GLY A 326 -18.78 -13.90 -2.63
N LEU A 327 -19.14 -14.56 -1.55
CA LEU A 327 -18.24 -15.35 -0.73
C LEU A 327 -17.65 -16.54 -1.50
N LEU A 328 -18.48 -17.23 -2.30
CA LEU A 328 -18.01 -18.31 -3.15
C LEU A 328 -16.98 -17.82 -4.18
N LEU A 329 -17.27 -16.73 -4.87
CA LEU A 329 -16.35 -16.14 -5.84
C LEU A 329 -15.08 -15.62 -5.16
N GLY A 330 -15.21 -14.96 -4.00
CA GLY A 330 -14.09 -14.43 -3.23
C GLY A 330 -13.19 -15.50 -2.61
N ALA A 331 -13.74 -16.68 -2.29
CA ALA A 331 -12.95 -17.83 -1.84
C ALA A 331 -12.28 -18.56 -3.01
N LEU A 332 -12.98 -18.74 -4.13
CA LEU A 332 -12.47 -19.47 -5.28
C LEU A 332 -11.44 -18.69 -6.10
N ALA A 333 -11.59 -17.36 -6.22
CA ALA A 333 -10.71 -16.55 -7.06
C ALA A 333 -9.24 -16.63 -6.62
N PRO A 334 -8.86 -16.48 -5.33
CA PRO A 334 -7.47 -16.65 -4.90
C PRO A 334 -6.94 -18.07 -5.14
N LEU A 335 -7.76 -19.10 -4.90
CA LEU A 335 -7.38 -20.51 -5.12
C LEU A 335 -7.09 -20.80 -6.60
N LEU A 336 -7.89 -20.25 -7.51
CA LEU A 336 -7.70 -20.44 -8.95
C LEU A 336 -6.51 -19.64 -9.49
N LEU A 337 -6.23 -18.50 -8.88
CA LEU A 337 -5.11 -17.62 -9.26
C LEU A 337 -3.82 -17.94 -8.48
N ALA A 338 -3.88 -18.86 -7.49
CA ALA A 338 -2.72 -19.23 -6.67
C ALA A 338 -1.46 -19.51 -7.49
N PRO A 339 -1.45 -20.37 -8.52
CA PRO A 339 -0.23 -20.68 -9.28
C PRO A 339 0.33 -19.45 -10.03
N LEU A 340 -0.52 -18.49 -10.41
CA LEU A 340 -0.09 -17.25 -11.05
C LEU A 340 0.49 -16.27 -10.05
N ILE A 341 -0.07 -16.24 -8.84
CA ILE A 341 0.39 -15.35 -7.76
C ILE A 341 1.73 -15.87 -7.22
N GLU A 342 1.84 -17.15 -6.93
CA GLU A 342 3.07 -17.81 -6.46
C GLU A 342 4.23 -17.66 -7.45
N ALA A 343 3.96 -17.77 -8.75
CA ALA A 343 4.99 -17.62 -9.79
C ALA A 343 5.57 -16.17 -9.88
N ARG A 344 4.88 -15.18 -9.30
CA ARG A 344 5.29 -13.76 -9.37
C ARG A 344 5.69 -13.16 -8.03
N LEU A 345 5.29 -13.78 -6.93
CA LEU A 345 5.61 -13.31 -5.58
C LEU A 345 6.70 -14.22 -5.00
N PRO A 346 7.90 -13.70 -4.70
CA PRO A 346 8.96 -14.46 -4.03
C PRO A 346 8.70 -14.58 -2.51
N ILE A 347 7.43 -14.75 -2.12
CA ILE A 347 6.99 -14.78 -0.72
C ILE A 347 6.15 -16.03 -0.53
N PRO A 348 6.41 -16.85 0.52
CA PRO A 348 5.59 -18.02 0.78
C PRO A 348 4.14 -17.63 1.08
N ALA A 349 3.21 -18.25 0.39
CA ALA A 349 1.79 -18.04 0.58
C ALA A 349 1.08 -19.40 0.66
N ASN A 350 0.32 -19.62 1.70
CA ASN A 350 -0.46 -20.84 1.86
C ASN A 350 -1.90 -20.56 1.44
N PHE A 351 -2.24 -20.87 0.18
CA PHE A 351 -3.60 -20.64 -0.34
C PHE A 351 -4.58 -21.70 0.16
N GLY A 352 -5.56 -21.25 0.94
CA GLY A 352 -6.62 -22.09 1.53
C GLY A 352 -7.94 -21.34 1.65
N ILE A 353 -8.94 -22.00 2.22
CA ILE A 353 -10.21 -21.36 2.57
C ILE A 353 -10.11 -20.85 4.00
N TYR A 354 -10.10 -19.53 4.16
CA TYR A 354 -9.99 -18.86 5.45
C TYR A 354 -11.36 -18.34 5.92
N PRO A 355 -11.93 -18.90 7.00
CA PRO A 355 -13.25 -18.47 7.49
C PRO A 355 -13.31 -17.03 7.95
N ALA A 356 -12.25 -16.48 8.55
CA ALA A 356 -12.23 -15.14 9.11
C ALA A 356 -12.45 -14.04 8.06
N PRO A 357 -11.68 -13.94 6.96
CA PRO A 357 -11.94 -12.96 5.90
C PRO A 357 -13.32 -13.13 5.22
N LEU A 358 -13.79 -14.37 5.09
CA LEU A 358 -15.11 -14.64 4.53
C LEU A 358 -16.22 -14.14 5.46
N PHE A 359 -16.06 -14.32 6.78
CA PHE A 359 -17.00 -13.81 7.78
C PHE A 359 -17.01 -12.28 7.81
N GLU A 360 -15.85 -11.63 7.75
CA GLU A 360 -15.72 -10.19 7.63
C GLU A 360 -16.44 -9.65 6.39
N ALA A 361 -16.19 -10.23 5.22
CA ALA A 361 -16.84 -9.86 3.97
C ALA A 361 -18.37 -10.07 4.01
N ALA A 362 -18.84 -11.13 4.68
CA ALA A 362 -20.26 -11.40 4.87
C ALA A 362 -20.92 -10.28 5.72
N ILE A 363 -20.27 -9.88 6.82
CA ILE A 363 -20.76 -8.80 7.69
C ILE A 363 -20.81 -7.48 6.92
N TYR A 364 -19.73 -7.12 6.24
CA TYR A 364 -19.69 -5.90 5.42
C TYR A 364 -20.77 -5.90 4.34
N GLY A 365 -20.97 -7.02 3.66
CA GLY A 365 -22.02 -7.18 2.66
C GLY A 365 -23.42 -7.03 3.25
N LEU A 366 -23.67 -7.63 4.43
CA LEU A 366 -24.96 -7.53 5.13
C LEU A 366 -25.26 -6.10 5.58
N LEU A 367 -24.30 -5.43 6.25
CA LEU A 367 -24.47 -4.07 6.74
C LEU A 367 -24.68 -3.09 5.58
N THR A 368 -23.90 -3.25 4.51
CA THR A 368 -24.03 -2.42 3.30
C THR A 368 -25.38 -2.65 2.60
N ALA A 369 -25.79 -3.90 2.41
CA ALA A 369 -27.10 -4.21 1.87
C ALA A 369 -28.21 -3.55 2.71
N PHE A 370 -28.10 -3.61 4.04
CA PHE A 370 -29.07 -2.99 4.96
C PHE A 370 -29.11 -1.45 4.80
N ILE A 371 -27.94 -0.77 4.81
CA ILE A 371 -27.83 0.69 4.66
C ILE A 371 -28.50 1.15 3.36
N PHE A 372 -28.17 0.51 2.26
CA PHE A 372 -28.62 0.95 0.93
C PHE A 372 -30.04 0.51 0.55
N THR A 373 -30.61 -0.50 1.22
CA THR A 373 -31.98 -0.96 0.97
C THR A 373 -33.01 -0.29 1.88
N LEU A 374 -32.62 0.12 3.08
CA LEU A 374 -33.54 0.68 4.07
C LEU A 374 -34.16 1.99 3.60
N TRP A 375 -33.40 2.86 2.92
CA TRP A 375 -33.90 4.13 2.38
C TRP A 375 -34.99 3.96 1.32
N PRO A 376 -34.82 3.16 0.23
CA PRO A 376 -35.87 2.88 -0.73
C PRO A 376 -37.10 2.21 -0.12
N LEU A 377 -36.90 1.26 0.80
CA LEU A 377 -38.01 0.56 1.47
C LEU A 377 -38.85 1.49 2.36
N ALA A 378 -38.22 2.40 3.08
CA ALA A 378 -38.91 3.38 3.91
C ALA A 378 -39.83 4.30 3.07
N ARG A 379 -39.43 4.61 1.82
CA ARG A 379 -40.28 5.37 0.89
C ARG A 379 -41.46 4.56 0.37
N ALA A 380 -41.33 3.25 0.18
CA ALA A 380 -42.43 2.40 -0.26
C ALA A 380 -43.53 2.30 0.79
N GLU A 381 -43.23 2.50 2.07
CA GLU A 381 -44.22 2.57 3.16
C GLU A 381 -45.18 3.74 2.99
N ASP A 382 -44.73 4.86 2.39
CA ASP A 382 -45.54 6.09 2.23
C ASP A 382 -46.42 6.10 0.97
N VAL A 383 -46.45 5.02 0.19
CA VAL A 383 -47.30 4.89 -1.01
C VAL A 383 -48.77 4.92 -0.57
N ARG A 384 -49.53 5.91 -1.09
CA ARG A 384 -50.95 6.10 -0.80
C ARG A 384 -51.82 5.32 -1.75
N ALA A 385 -52.93 4.76 -1.27
CA ALA A 385 -53.94 4.07 -2.08
C ALA A 385 -54.50 4.98 -3.21
N ALA A 386 -54.55 6.29 -2.97
CA ALA A 386 -55.08 7.28 -3.91
C ALA A 386 -54.27 7.38 -5.24
N ILE A 387 -53.05 6.79 -5.32
CA ILE A 387 -52.27 6.76 -6.56
C ILE A 387 -52.94 5.96 -7.68
N LEU A 388 -53.84 5.01 -7.32
CA LEU A 388 -54.64 4.24 -8.29
C LEU A 388 -55.71 5.09 -9.03
N PHE A 389 -56.10 6.21 -8.41
CA PHE A 389 -57.25 7.00 -8.89
C PHE A 389 -56.86 8.41 -9.41
N ARG A 390 -55.62 8.81 -9.19
CA ARG A 390 -55.09 10.11 -9.63
C ARG A 390 -53.65 9.97 -10.10
N ASP A 391 -53.41 10.36 -11.32
CA ASP A 391 -52.04 10.52 -11.78
C ASP A 391 -51.28 11.47 -10.83
N ALA A 392 -50.23 11.01 -10.30
CA ALA A 392 -49.50 11.50 -9.12
C ALA A 392 -49.02 12.97 -9.25
N LEU A 393 -49.84 13.91 -8.79
CA LEU A 393 -49.42 15.29 -8.48
C LEU A 393 -49.07 15.47 -6.98
N GLY A 394 -48.78 14.37 -6.28
CA GLY A 394 -48.33 14.40 -4.87
C GLY A 394 -46.83 14.44 -4.77
N SER A 395 -46.28 15.57 -4.31
CA SER A 395 -44.86 15.67 -3.89
C SER A 395 -44.56 14.61 -2.82
N SER A 396 -43.83 13.57 -3.20
CA SER A 396 -43.25 12.63 -2.21
C SER A 396 -42.28 13.41 -1.32
N LYS A 397 -42.37 13.22 -0.01
CA LYS A 397 -41.38 13.77 0.94
C LYS A 397 -40.00 13.30 0.55
N LEU A 398 -39.04 14.21 0.45
CA LEU A 398 -37.64 13.90 0.07
C LEU A 398 -36.95 12.99 1.09
N LEU A 399 -37.28 13.11 2.37
CA LEU A 399 -36.62 12.39 3.46
C LEU A 399 -37.56 11.34 4.08
N PRO A 400 -37.08 10.12 4.37
CA PRO A 400 -37.81 9.10 5.11
C PRO A 400 -38.00 9.51 6.59
N ALA A 401 -38.86 8.78 7.31
CA ALA A 401 -39.09 9.03 8.71
C ALA A 401 -37.78 8.95 9.54
N PRO A 402 -37.59 9.80 10.58
CA PRO A 402 -36.31 9.92 11.31
C PRO A 402 -35.83 8.61 11.94
N ARG A 403 -36.75 7.70 12.27
CA ARG A 403 -36.39 6.35 12.75
C ARG A 403 -35.52 5.55 11.79
N TYR A 404 -35.73 5.66 10.47
CA TYR A 404 -34.93 4.98 9.46
C TYR A 404 -33.57 5.65 9.25
N LEU A 405 -33.53 6.99 9.35
CA LEU A 405 -32.26 7.73 9.32
C LEU A 405 -31.37 7.36 10.50
N LEU A 406 -31.97 7.26 11.70
CA LEU A 406 -31.26 6.81 12.90
C LEU A 406 -30.72 5.37 12.72
N ALA A 407 -31.55 4.46 12.21
CA ALA A 407 -31.13 3.07 11.96
C ALA A 407 -29.96 3.02 10.95
N ILE A 408 -30.03 3.79 9.86
CA ILE A 408 -28.94 3.89 8.87
C ILE A 408 -27.68 4.43 9.53
N ALA A 409 -27.79 5.49 10.36
CA ALA A 409 -26.64 6.08 11.06
C ALA A 409 -25.98 5.08 12.03
N ILE A 410 -26.77 4.34 12.80
CA ILE A 410 -26.27 3.31 13.72
C ILE A 410 -25.52 2.20 12.96
N VAL A 411 -26.11 1.70 11.88
CA VAL A 411 -25.49 0.64 11.07
C VAL A 411 -24.25 1.13 10.35
N LEU A 412 -24.23 2.40 9.92
CA LEU A 412 -23.05 3.02 9.33
C LEU A 412 -21.91 3.17 10.36
N CYS A 413 -22.22 3.61 11.59
CA CYS A 413 -21.24 3.64 12.67
C CYS A 413 -20.72 2.24 13.02
N ALA A 414 -21.60 1.22 13.03
CA ALA A 414 -21.19 -0.16 13.23
C ALA A 414 -20.27 -0.65 12.10
N LEU A 415 -20.58 -0.32 10.84
CA LEU A 415 -19.73 -0.66 9.69
C LEU A 415 -18.33 -0.06 9.81
N ILE A 416 -18.26 1.25 10.12
CA ILE A 416 -16.98 1.96 10.29
C ILE A 416 -16.20 1.40 11.50
N GLY A 417 -16.89 1.15 12.61
CA GLY A 417 -16.27 0.57 13.81
C GLY A 417 -15.69 -0.83 13.56
N LEU A 418 -16.43 -1.70 12.90
CA LEU A 418 -15.93 -3.02 12.51
C LEU A 418 -14.79 -2.94 11.49
N ALA A 419 -14.88 -2.02 10.52
CA ALA A 419 -13.78 -1.79 9.59
C ALA A 419 -12.51 -1.32 10.30
N ALA A 420 -12.63 -0.49 11.33
CA ALA A 420 -11.49 -0.02 12.13
C ALA A 420 -10.86 -1.14 12.98
N THR A 421 -11.68 -2.04 13.53
CA THR A 421 -11.16 -3.19 14.32
C THR A 421 -10.49 -4.23 13.43
N PHE A 422 -11.06 -4.58 12.28
CA PHE A 422 -10.51 -5.59 11.38
C PHE A 422 -9.29 -5.09 10.59
N SER A 423 -9.22 -3.80 10.26
CA SER A 423 -8.04 -3.24 9.58
C SER A 423 -6.84 -3.02 10.49
N GLY A 424 -7.03 -3.03 11.82
CA GLY A 424 -5.99 -2.68 12.79
C GLY A 424 -5.50 -1.23 12.74
N THR A 425 -5.97 -0.43 11.77
CA THR A 425 -5.50 0.94 11.50
C THR A 425 -6.67 1.94 11.60
N TRP A 426 -7.04 2.28 12.80
CA TRP A 426 -8.17 3.15 13.13
C TRP A 426 -8.08 4.56 12.47
N ARG A 427 -6.87 5.19 12.44
CA ARG A 427 -6.70 6.50 11.78
C ARG A 427 -6.98 6.42 10.28
N LEU A 428 -6.42 5.41 9.60
CA LEU A 428 -6.59 5.21 8.16
C LEU A 428 -8.05 4.90 7.80
N THR A 429 -8.72 4.05 8.58
CA THR A 429 -10.13 3.70 8.37
C THR A 429 -11.06 4.91 8.50
N LEU A 430 -10.85 5.75 9.52
CA LEU A 430 -11.63 6.98 9.69
C LEU A 430 -11.38 7.98 8.56
N ALA A 431 -10.12 8.19 8.17
CA ALA A 431 -9.77 9.10 7.08
C ALA A 431 -10.42 8.64 5.76
N THR A 432 -10.35 7.34 5.45
CA THR A 432 -10.93 6.78 4.22
C THR A 432 -12.46 6.81 4.24
N SER A 433 -13.07 6.42 5.37
CA SER A 433 -14.54 6.48 5.52
C SER A 433 -15.03 7.92 5.41
N GLY A 434 -14.31 8.87 6.01
CA GLY A 434 -14.57 10.31 5.86
C GLY A 434 -14.42 10.76 4.41
N GLY A 435 -13.36 10.35 3.72
CA GLY A 435 -13.14 10.62 2.30
C GLY A 435 -14.26 10.11 1.40
N ILE A 436 -14.70 8.84 1.60
CA ILE A 436 -15.85 8.26 0.87
C ILE A 436 -17.13 9.06 1.15
N MET A 437 -17.38 9.46 2.40
CA MET A 437 -18.55 10.26 2.77
C MET A 437 -18.52 11.63 2.09
N VAL A 438 -17.38 12.30 2.07
CA VAL A 438 -17.19 13.59 1.40
C VAL A 438 -17.38 13.41 -0.12
N ALA A 439 -16.81 12.37 -0.73
CA ALA A 439 -16.99 12.07 -2.15
C ALA A 439 -18.47 11.83 -2.51
N LEU A 440 -19.20 11.05 -1.70
CA LEU A 440 -20.64 10.85 -1.88
C LEU A 440 -21.42 12.16 -1.75
N LEU A 441 -21.09 13.00 -0.77
CA LEU A 441 -21.74 14.31 -0.59
C LEU A 441 -21.46 15.22 -1.79
N MET A 442 -20.22 15.29 -2.28
CA MET A 442 -19.84 16.03 -3.46
C MET A 442 -20.61 15.56 -4.71
N LEU A 443 -20.78 14.24 -4.87
CA LEU A 443 -21.57 13.66 -5.98
C LEU A 443 -23.06 14.04 -5.87
N VAL A 444 -23.65 14.00 -4.68
CA VAL A 444 -25.05 14.42 -4.44
C VAL A 444 -25.22 15.90 -4.75
N VAL A 445 -24.34 16.75 -4.24
CA VAL A 445 -24.37 18.21 -4.49
C VAL A 445 -24.21 18.50 -5.98
N SER A 446 -23.27 17.82 -6.64
CA SER A 446 -23.02 17.98 -8.07
C SER A 446 -24.23 17.54 -8.92
N ALA A 447 -24.89 16.44 -8.55
CA ALA A 447 -26.11 16.01 -9.19
C ALA A 447 -27.21 17.08 -9.07
N ALA A 448 -27.36 17.71 -7.91
CA ALA A 448 -28.31 18.82 -7.68
C ALA A 448 -27.93 20.07 -8.50
N ILE A 449 -26.65 20.44 -8.53
CA ILE A 449 -26.12 21.57 -9.33
C ILE A 449 -26.40 21.34 -10.83
N ILE A 450 -26.13 20.15 -11.33
CA ILE A 450 -26.37 19.81 -12.76
C ILE A 450 -27.86 19.88 -13.08
N GLN A 451 -28.72 19.37 -12.23
CA GLN A 451 -30.18 19.50 -12.40
C GLN A 451 -30.61 20.97 -12.41
N TRP A 452 -30.03 21.80 -11.55
CA TRP A 452 -30.31 23.23 -11.52
C TRP A 452 -29.78 23.97 -12.76
N LEU A 453 -28.56 23.68 -13.20
CA LEU A 453 -27.97 24.25 -14.42
C LEU A 453 -28.75 23.87 -15.67
N THR A 454 -29.13 22.59 -15.82
CA THR A 454 -29.90 22.10 -16.98
C THR A 454 -31.29 22.69 -17.02
N LYS A 455 -31.92 22.94 -15.86
CA LYS A 455 -33.19 23.65 -15.75
C LYS A 455 -33.10 25.10 -16.23
N ARG A 456 -32.01 25.81 -15.92
CA ARG A 456 -31.74 27.17 -16.43
C ARG A 456 -31.26 27.18 -17.87
N GLY A 457 -30.41 26.25 -18.27
CA GLY A 457 -29.84 26.13 -19.62
C GLY A 457 -30.86 25.86 -20.71
N GLY A 458 -31.99 25.21 -20.35
CA GLY A 458 -33.11 24.98 -21.27
C GLY A 458 -33.73 26.27 -21.88
N LYS A 459 -33.52 27.43 -21.23
CA LYS A 459 -33.95 28.75 -21.74
C LYS A 459 -33.06 29.26 -22.89
N PHE A 460 -31.80 28.86 -22.94
CA PHE A 460 -30.81 29.33 -23.94
C PHE A 460 -30.76 28.44 -25.20
N THR A 461 -31.39 27.26 -25.18
CA THR A 461 -31.37 26.31 -26.29
C THR A 461 -32.61 26.46 -27.23
N LYS A 462 -33.18 27.68 -27.30
CA LYS A 462 -34.28 28.01 -28.21
C LYS A 462 -33.77 27.89 -29.64
N GLY A 463 -34.23 26.87 -30.40
CA GLY A 463 -33.84 26.64 -31.80
C GLY A 463 -33.14 25.30 -32.07
N ILE A 464 -32.67 24.58 -31.05
CA ILE A 464 -32.06 23.26 -31.23
C ILE A 464 -32.83 22.21 -30.39
N PRO A 465 -33.83 21.52 -31.01
CA PRO A 465 -34.75 20.63 -30.29
C PRO A 465 -34.04 19.52 -29.49
N SER A 466 -33.02 18.89 -30.07
CA SER A 466 -32.30 17.79 -29.46
C SER A 466 -31.58 18.17 -28.13
N TRP A 467 -30.99 19.38 -28.08
CA TRP A 467 -30.37 19.92 -26.85
C TRP A 467 -31.42 20.25 -25.81
N ARG A 468 -32.51 20.86 -26.20
CA ARG A 468 -33.63 21.22 -25.29
C ARG A 468 -34.22 19.97 -24.65
N TRP A 469 -34.43 18.90 -25.42
CA TRP A 469 -34.96 17.64 -24.92
C TRP A 469 -33.97 16.96 -23.99
N ALA A 470 -32.69 16.92 -24.32
CA ALA A 470 -31.65 16.37 -23.47
C ALA A 470 -31.59 17.10 -22.10
N LEU A 471 -31.54 18.44 -22.10
CA LEU A 471 -31.47 19.23 -20.86
C LEU A 471 -32.76 19.13 -20.02
N THR A 472 -33.93 19.11 -20.65
CA THR A 472 -35.22 18.97 -19.97
C THR A 472 -35.35 17.59 -19.32
N SER A 473 -34.86 16.54 -19.98
CA SER A 473 -34.86 15.18 -19.43
C SER A 473 -33.92 15.02 -18.25
N ILE A 474 -32.77 15.71 -18.24
CA ILE A 474 -31.83 15.70 -17.07
C ILE A 474 -32.42 16.48 -15.90
N SER A 475 -33.11 17.62 -16.19
CA SER A 475 -33.72 18.49 -15.15
C SER A 475 -34.99 17.89 -14.52
N GLY A 476 -35.59 16.90 -15.16
CA GLY A 476 -36.80 16.23 -14.69
C GLY A 476 -36.53 15.42 -13.41
N THR A 477 -37.56 15.39 -12.53
CA THR A 477 -37.49 14.66 -11.26
C THR A 477 -37.49 13.13 -11.38
N GLN A 478 -37.62 12.59 -12.58
CA GLN A 478 -37.61 11.16 -12.87
C GLN A 478 -36.16 10.63 -12.94
N GLU A 479 -35.54 10.51 -11.83
CA GLU A 479 -34.79 9.40 -11.20
C GLU A 479 -33.54 8.79 -11.86
N GLY A 480 -33.23 9.03 -13.13
CA GLY A 480 -32.07 8.37 -13.76
C GLY A 480 -30.73 9.13 -13.56
N ALA A 481 -30.78 10.47 -13.63
CA ALA A 481 -29.56 11.29 -13.69
C ALA A 481 -28.72 11.25 -12.41
N ALA A 482 -29.35 11.41 -11.25
CA ALA A 482 -28.64 11.36 -9.96
C ALA A 482 -28.04 9.98 -9.67
N SER A 483 -28.76 8.91 -10.02
CA SER A 483 -28.28 7.53 -9.83
C SER A 483 -27.06 7.23 -10.70
N VAL A 484 -27.07 7.70 -11.96
CA VAL A 484 -25.92 7.56 -12.89
C VAL A 484 -24.72 8.34 -12.38
N ILE A 485 -24.88 9.59 -11.95
CA ILE A 485 -23.81 10.44 -11.45
C ILE A 485 -23.21 9.82 -10.17
N LEU A 486 -24.06 9.34 -9.25
CA LEU A 486 -23.59 8.74 -8.00
C LEU A 486 -22.83 7.44 -8.24
N SER A 487 -23.37 6.51 -9.03
CA SER A 487 -22.79 5.19 -9.22
C SER A 487 -21.50 5.22 -10.04
N LEU A 488 -21.57 5.86 -11.20
CA LEU A 488 -20.43 5.99 -12.10
C LEU A 488 -19.38 6.95 -11.50
N GLY A 489 -19.86 8.09 -10.96
CA GLY A 489 -18.98 9.09 -10.36
C GLY A 489 -18.15 8.53 -9.22
N LEU A 490 -18.73 7.71 -8.34
CA LEU A 490 -17.98 7.10 -7.25
C LEU A 490 -16.94 6.08 -7.75
N GLY A 491 -17.32 5.21 -8.71
CA GLY A 491 -16.38 4.26 -9.31
C GLY A 491 -15.20 4.96 -10.01
N LEU A 492 -15.51 6.01 -10.78
CA LEU A 492 -14.49 6.84 -11.42
C LEU A 492 -13.64 7.63 -10.42
N SER A 493 -14.21 8.07 -9.27
CA SER A 493 -13.46 8.77 -8.22
C SER A 493 -12.39 7.88 -7.60
N VAL A 494 -12.72 6.62 -7.32
CA VAL A 494 -11.74 5.64 -6.80
C VAL A 494 -10.63 5.40 -7.83
N LEU A 495 -10.98 5.18 -9.09
CA LEU A 495 -10.00 5.01 -10.16
C LEU A 495 -9.13 6.27 -10.35
N ALA A 496 -9.73 7.46 -10.23
CA ALA A 496 -9.02 8.73 -10.28
C ALA A 496 -8.01 8.87 -9.14
N SER A 497 -8.43 8.56 -7.91
CA SER A 497 -7.53 8.60 -6.75
C SER A 497 -6.36 7.62 -6.92
N VAL A 498 -6.63 6.37 -7.34
CA VAL A 498 -5.58 5.38 -7.60
C VAL A 498 -4.64 5.83 -8.70
N GLY A 499 -5.16 6.38 -9.81
CA GLY A 499 -4.33 6.89 -10.91
C GLY A 499 -3.48 8.11 -10.52
N GLN A 500 -3.98 8.98 -9.63
CA GLN A 500 -3.20 10.08 -9.08
C GLN A 500 -2.11 9.56 -8.13
N ILE A 501 -2.41 8.60 -7.26
CA ILE A 501 -1.46 7.99 -6.33
C ILE A 501 -0.34 7.29 -7.11
N ASP A 502 -0.68 6.43 -8.07
CA ASP A 502 0.30 5.72 -8.91
C ASP A 502 1.22 6.68 -9.66
N GLY A 503 0.64 7.72 -10.29
CA GLY A 503 1.42 8.71 -11.01
C GLY A 503 2.33 9.54 -10.13
N ASN A 504 1.89 9.95 -8.93
CA ASN A 504 2.72 10.68 -7.97
C ASN A 504 3.83 9.79 -7.39
N LEU A 505 3.53 8.52 -7.12
CA LEU A 505 4.52 7.56 -6.66
C LEU A 505 5.61 7.36 -7.72
N ARG A 506 5.23 7.17 -8.99
CA ARG A 506 6.20 7.09 -10.11
C ARG A 506 7.01 8.37 -10.26
N ASN A 507 6.37 9.54 -10.16
CA ASN A 507 7.08 10.82 -10.24
C ASN A 507 8.03 11.04 -9.07
N ALA A 508 7.65 10.65 -7.85
CA ALA A 508 8.54 10.72 -6.68
C ALA A 508 9.80 9.86 -6.89
N ILE A 509 9.63 8.70 -7.54
CA ILE A 509 10.74 7.77 -7.82
C ILE A 509 11.58 8.22 -9.01
N THR A 510 10.96 8.71 -10.11
CA THR A 510 11.67 8.99 -11.37
C THR A 510 11.97 10.47 -11.61
N GLY A 511 11.17 11.38 -11.05
CA GLY A 511 11.19 12.81 -11.39
C GLY A 511 12.17 13.64 -10.55
N ASN A 512 12.35 13.33 -9.28
CA ASN A 512 13.19 14.15 -8.37
C ASN A 512 14.58 13.55 -8.14
N LEU A 513 14.85 12.35 -8.63
CA LEU A 513 16.05 11.59 -8.31
C LEU A 513 17.31 12.02 -9.07
N PRO A 514 17.30 12.38 -10.38
CA PRO A 514 18.54 12.72 -11.09
C PRO A 514 19.24 13.97 -10.58
N ASP A 515 18.47 14.95 -10.09
CA ASP A 515 19.03 16.26 -9.67
C ASP A 515 19.30 16.36 -8.14
N ILE A 516 18.68 15.51 -7.33
CA ILE A 516 18.71 15.58 -5.86
C ILE A 516 19.44 14.37 -5.26
N ALA A 517 19.35 13.20 -5.86
CA ALA A 517 20.01 11.98 -5.36
C ALA A 517 21.48 11.90 -5.79
N PRO A 518 22.37 11.42 -4.92
CA PRO A 518 23.75 11.13 -5.31
C PRO A 518 23.77 9.98 -6.32
N SER A 519 24.73 10.00 -7.24
CA SER A 519 24.97 8.90 -8.18
C SER A 519 25.51 7.67 -7.46
N TYR A 520 26.34 7.92 -6.45
CA TYR A 520 27.02 6.89 -5.66
C TYR A 520 27.02 7.22 -4.17
N PHE A 521 26.89 6.16 -3.39
CA PHE A 521 27.08 6.17 -1.95
C PHE A 521 28.31 5.31 -1.63
N PHE A 522 29.34 5.91 -1.05
CA PHE A 522 30.56 5.21 -0.66
C PHE A 522 30.56 5.03 0.86
N VAL A 523 30.88 3.81 1.30
CA VAL A 523 30.96 3.47 2.71
C VAL A 523 32.31 2.80 3.02
N ASP A 524 32.67 2.70 4.28
CA ASP A 524 33.90 2.09 4.79
C ASP A 524 35.19 2.82 4.37
N ILE A 525 35.11 4.13 4.13
CA ILE A 525 36.30 4.94 3.87
C ILE A 525 37.06 5.12 5.19
N GLN A 526 38.28 4.61 5.24
CA GLN A 526 39.12 4.75 6.42
C GLN A 526 39.65 6.19 6.55
N ARG A 527 40.00 6.58 7.80
CA ARG A 527 40.44 7.95 8.09
C ARG A 527 41.69 8.38 7.32
N ASP A 528 42.64 7.47 7.14
CA ASP A 528 43.86 7.66 6.38
C ASP A 528 43.65 7.73 4.87
N GLN A 529 42.56 7.14 4.37
CA GLN A 529 42.18 7.14 2.96
C GLN A 529 41.43 8.41 2.54
N MET A 530 40.80 9.10 3.49
CA MET A 530 39.85 10.19 3.21
C MET A 530 40.45 11.33 2.38
N GLU A 531 41.70 11.71 2.68
CA GLU A 531 42.39 12.78 1.94
C GLU A 531 42.66 12.37 0.47
N GLY A 532 43.21 11.18 0.27
CA GLY A 532 43.44 10.64 -1.08
C GLY A 532 42.18 10.40 -1.88
N TYR A 533 41.12 9.92 -1.22
CA TYR A 533 39.79 9.72 -1.77
C TYR A 533 39.20 11.04 -2.26
N THR A 534 39.17 12.06 -1.42
CA THR A 534 38.61 13.39 -1.76
C THR A 534 39.38 14.03 -2.90
N LYS A 535 40.72 14.01 -2.86
CA LYS A 535 41.57 14.59 -3.90
C LYS A 535 41.35 13.94 -5.27
N ARG A 536 41.11 12.63 -5.29
CA ARG A 536 40.82 11.91 -6.56
C ARG A 536 39.49 12.34 -7.18
N LEU A 537 38.47 12.48 -6.36
CA LEU A 537 37.14 12.85 -6.84
C LEU A 537 37.02 14.34 -7.19
N GLU A 538 37.64 15.22 -6.42
CA GLU A 538 37.69 16.68 -6.74
C GLU A 538 38.48 16.97 -8.02
N GLY A 539 39.38 16.09 -8.38
CA GLY A 539 40.16 16.19 -9.64
C GLY A 539 39.40 15.76 -10.88
N ASP A 540 38.22 15.14 -10.74
CA ASP A 540 37.41 14.64 -11.86
C ASP A 540 36.35 15.67 -12.26
N PRO A 541 36.39 16.25 -13.47
CA PRO A 541 35.45 17.27 -13.93
C PRO A 541 33.99 16.79 -14.01
N ALA A 542 33.73 15.48 -14.02
CA ALA A 542 32.41 14.90 -14.03
C ALA A 542 31.76 14.86 -12.62
N VAL A 543 32.54 15.08 -11.57
CA VAL A 543 32.06 15.13 -10.19
C VAL A 543 31.59 16.55 -9.87
N ARG A 544 30.29 16.69 -9.68
CA ARG A 544 29.70 18.00 -9.38
C ARG A 544 29.80 18.36 -7.90
N ARG A 545 29.70 17.34 -7.01
CA ARG A 545 29.68 17.52 -5.56
C ARG A 545 30.03 16.23 -4.83
N ILE A 546 30.70 16.41 -3.70
CA ILE A 546 31.00 15.36 -2.73
C ILE A 546 30.54 15.85 -1.38
N ASP A 547 29.72 15.06 -0.69
CA ASP A 547 29.38 15.30 0.71
C ASP A 547 29.91 14.10 1.51
N SER A 548 30.70 14.33 2.54
CA SER A 548 31.29 13.27 3.35
C SER A 548 31.11 13.55 4.82
N ALA A 549 30.89 12.53 5.62
CA ALA A 549 30.76 12.66 7.05
C ALA A 549 31.37 11.45 7.78
N PRO A 550 31.98 11.67 8.97
CA PRO A 550 32.35 10.60 9.84
C PRO A 550 31.11 9.88 10.36
N MET A 551 31.18 8.54 10.43
CA MET A 551 30.07 7.71 10.86
C MET A 551 30.49 6.83 12.02
N LEU A 552 29.77 7.01 13.12
CA LEU A 552 29.81 6.16 14.29
C LEU A 552 28.42 5.58 14.52
N ARG A 553 28.35 4.59 15.38
CA ARG A 553 27.07 4.04 15.83
C ARG A 553 26.99 4.11 17.34
N GLY A 554 25.79 4.41 17.84
CA GLY A 554 25.55 4.48 19.26
C GLY A 554 24.11 4.22 19.63
N VAL A 555 23.89 3.73 20.83
CA VAL A 555 22.58 3.47 21.43
C VAL A 555 22.28 4.59 22.41
N ILE A 556 21.10 5.21 22.31
CA ILE A 556 20.64 6.17 23.31
C ILE A 556 20.19 5.37 24.54
N THR A 557 20.91 5.52 25.63
CA THR A 557 20.68 4.77 26.86
C THR A 557 19.88 5.56 27.89
N GLN A 558 20.13 6.88 27.99
CA GLN A 558 19.47 7.74 28.97
C GLN A 558 19.14 9.12 28.39
N ILE A 559 18.02 9.67 28.85
CA ILE A 559 17.59 11.05 28.61
C ILE A 559 17.37 11.69 29.99
N ASN A 560 18.06 12.82 30.26
CA ASN A 560 18.00 13.49 31.56
C ASN A 560 18.29 12.55 32.74
N ARG A 561 19.27 11.63 32.57
CA ARG A 561 19.69 10.62 33.55
C ARG A 561 18.64 9.57 33.92
N LYS A 562 17.56 9.50 33.11
CA LYS A 562 16.56 8.42 33.21
C LYS A 562 16.71 7.48 32.03
N PRO A 563 16.36 6.20 32.17
CA PRO A 563 16.34 5.29 31.03
C PRO A 563 15.56 5.90 29.85
N ALA A 564 16.12 5.87 28.64
CA ALA A 564 15.54 6.56 27.49
C ALA A 564 14.11 6.12 27.19
N ARG A 565 13.82 4.82 27.34
CA ARG A 565 12.48 4.25 27.14
C ARG A 565 11.44 4.73 28.16
N GLU A 566 11.83 5.10 29.36
CA GLU A 566 10.91 5.69 30.35
C GLU A 566 10.46 7.10 29.94
N VAL A 567 11.30 7.82 29.21
CA VAL A 567 11.03 9.20 28.79
C VAL A 567 10.30 9.24 27.45
N ALA A 568 10.75 8.47 26.45
CA ALA A 568 10.27 8.52 25.06
C ALA A 568 9.49 7.27 24.63
N GLY A 569 9.21 6.32 25.54
CA GLY A 569 8.48 5.09 25.23
C GLY A 569 9.21 4.21 24.22
N ASP A 570 8.45 3.50 23.37
CA ASP A 570 8.97 2.66 22.28
C ASP A 570 9.15 3.45 20.97
N HIS A 571 9.85 4.59 21.07
CA HIS A 571 10.14 5.38 19.89
C HIS A 571 11.19 4.68 19.01
N TRP A 572 11.03 4.72 17.68
CA TRP A 572 11.89 4.03 16.71
C TRP A 572 13.38 4.39 16.83
N VAL A 573 13.69 5.62 17.26
CA VAL A 573 15.07 6.09 17.53
C VAL A 573 15.76 5.28 18.63
N LEU A 574 14.99 4.70 19.55
CA LEU A 574 15.50 3.90 20.68
C LEU A 574 15.59 2.39 20.36
N GLU A 575 15.14 1.97 19.17
CA GLU A 575 15.23 0.59 18.73
C GLU A 575 16.56 0.31 18.02
N GLY A 576 17.48 -0.34 18.74
CA GLY A 576 18.83 -0.62 18.25
C GLY A 576 19.76 0.59 18.28
N ASP A 577 20.84 0.53 17.52
CA ASP A 577 21.82 1.59 17.41
C ASP A 577 21.48 2.59 16.30
N ARG A 578 21.98 3.80 16.42
CA ARG A 578 21.75 4.90 15.44
C ARG A 578 23.06 5.46 14.94
N GLY A 579 23.00 5.96 13.70
CA GLY A 579 24.11 6.71 13.13
C GLY A 579 24.34 8.01 13.89
N VAL A 580 25.57 8.23 14.28
CA VAL A 580 26.06 9.42 14.97
C VAL A 580 27.19 10.01 14.15
N THR A 581 27.22 11.31 14.05
CA THR A 581 28.31 12.02 13.38
C THR A 581 28.89 13.12 14.27
N TYR A 582 29.99 13.68 13.87
CA TYR A 582 30.50 14.90 14.45
C TYR A 582 30.90 15.88 13.35
N ALA A 583 30.73 17.14 13.60
CA ALA A 583 31.10 18.19 12.65
C ALA A 583 31.49 19.48 13.38
N ASP A 584 32.53 20.15 12.91
CA ASP A 584 32.95 21.44 13.42
C ASP A 584 31.96 22.56 13.05
N ARG A 585 31.34 22.43 11.88
CA ARG A 585 30.35 23.41 11.34
C ARG A 585 29.15 22.66 10.80
N PRO A 586 27.96 23.28 10.81
CA PRO A 586 26.82 22.71 10.13
C PRO A 586 27.09 22.67 8.62
N SER A 587 26.57 21.64 7.93
CA SER A 587 26.63 21.62 6.47
C SER A 587 25.84 22.80 5.88
N LYS A 588 26.15 23.23 4.66
CA LYS A 588 25.44 24.34 3.99
C LYS A 588 23.93 24.11 3.83
N ARG A 589 23.48 22.86 3.97
CA ARG A 589 22.07 22.46 3.85
C ARG A 589 21.39 22.25 5.19
N THR A 590 22.16 22.23 6.28
CA THR A 590 21.61 22.08 7.63
C THR A 590 20.86 23.34 8.02
N ARG A 591 19.55 23.24 8.21
CA ARG A 591 18.71 24.28 8.74
C ARG A 591 18.54 24.05 10.24
N ILE A 592 19.04 24.94 11.06
CA ILE A 592 18.79 24.94 12.51
C ILE A 592 17.42 25.53 12.72
N THR A 593 16.56 24.79 13.40
CA THR A 593 15.16 25.17 13.71
C THR A 593 15.07 25.91 15.03
N ASP A 594 15.89 25.49 16.00
CA ASP A 594 15.95 26.13 17.33
C ASP A 594 17.33 25.94 17.97
N GLY A 595 17.73 26.86 18.86
CA GLY A 595 19.04 26.86 19.52
C GLY A 595 20.18 27.33 18.61
N GLU A 596 21.40 27.02 19.00
CA GLU A 596 22.61 27.45 18.31
C GLU A 596 23.61 26.29 18.16
N TRP A 597 24.30 26.27 17.01
CA TRP A 597 25.42 25.37 16.76
C TRP A 597 26.62 25.83 17.60
N TRP A 598 27.50 24.91 17.99
CA TRP A 598 28.71 25.23 18.73
C TRP A 598 29.71 26.10 17.91
N PRO A 599 30.52 26.95 18.59
CA PRO A 599 31.58 27.67 17.92
C PRO A 599 32.62 26.78 17.27
N LYS A 600 33.30 27.30 16.25
CA LYS A 600 34.42 26.59 15.63
C LYS A 600 35.52 26.27 16.67
N ASP A 601 36.13 25.11 16.54
CA ASP A 601 37.17 24.59 17.45
C ASP A 601 36.69 24.43 18.92
N TYR A 602 35.39 24.21 19.12
CA TYR A 602 34.83 24.02 20.47
C TYR A 602 35.38 22.75 21.11
N SER A 603 36.01 22.87 22.28
CA SER A 603 36.63 21.80 23.06
C SER A 603 36.03 21.63 24.46
N GLY A 604 34.87 22.23 24.71
CA GLY A 604 34.12 22.14 25.96
C GLY A 604 33.40 20.79 26.13
N PRO A 605 32.48 20.69 27.11
CA PRO A 605 31.65 19.50 27.30
C PRO A 605 30.88 19.09 26.05
N PRO A 606 30.55 17.79 25.87
CA PRO A 606 29.83 17.35 24.69
C PRO A 606 28.52 18.10 24.46
N LEU A 607 28.33 18.64 23.27
CA LEU A 607 27.11 19.28 22.79
C LEU A 607 26.51 18.44 21.66
N ILE A 608 25.18 18.48 21.58
CA ILE A 608 24.39 17.71 20.61
C ILE A 608 23.51 18.66 19.80
N SER A 609 23.53 18.48 18.49
CA SER A 609 22.47 18.95 17.59
C SER A 609 21.61 17.77 17.22
N PHE A 610 20.32 17.80 17.57
CA PHE A 610 19.37 16.69 17.39
C PHE A 610 18.43 16.98 16.21
N ALA A 611 17.88 15.94 15.57
CA ALA A 611 16.85 16.06 14.56
C ALA A 611 15.55 16.58 15.18
N ALA A 612 14.97 17.63 14.56
CA ALA A 612 13.88 18.40 15.17
C ALA A 612 12.57 17.60 15.32
N GLU A 613 12.21 16.84 14.29
CA GLU A 613 10.97 16.03 14.27
C GLU A 613 11.01 14.95 15.35
N GLU A 614 12.11 14.20 15.42
CA GLU A 614 12.29 13.15 16.43
C GLU A 614 12.41 13.73 17.84
N ALA A 615 13.00 14.92 17.99
CA ALA A 615 13.06 15.60 19.25
C ALA A 615 11.66 16.00 19.76
N GLU A 616 10.80 16.49 18.87
CA GLU A 616 9.40 16.82 19.18
C GLU A 616 8.61 15.55 19.57
N GLU A 617 8.74 14.46 18.81
CA GLU A 617 8.07 13.20 19.10
C GLU A 617 8.52 12.59 20.43
N MET A 618 9.81 12.71 20.78
CA MET A 618 10.39 12.26 22.04
C MET A 618 10.24 13.27 23.21
N ASN A 619 9.59 14.41 22.99
CA ASN A 619 9.41 15.51 23.96
C ASN A 619 10.74 16.04 24.53
N LEU A 620 11.78 16.18 23.68
CA LEU A 620 13.07 16.73 24.06
C LEU A 620 13.08 18.24 23.95
N SER A 621 13.83 18.91 24.84
CA SER A 621 14.00 20.36 24.88
C SER A 621 15.47 20.77 24.82
N LEU A 622 15.74 22.01 24.42
CA LEU A 622 17.11 22.58 24.52
C LEU A 622 17.60 22.55 25.97
N GLY A 623 18.83 22.11 26.15
CA GLY A 623 19.43 21.91 27.47
C GLY A 623 19.24 20.53 28.07
N ASP A 624 18.41 19.69 27.51
CA ASP A 624 18.30 18.28 27.94
C ASP A 624 19.60 17.53 27.69
N THR A 625 19.86 16.52 28.52
CA THR A 625 21.04 15.69 28.39
C THR A 625 20.67 14.33 27.80
N VAL A 626 21.41 13.92 26.77
CA VAL A 626 21.29 12.61 26.14
C VAL A 626 22.57 11.82 26.34
N THR A 627 22.46 10.62 26.89
CA THR A 627 23.59 9.71 27.05
C THR A 627 23.53 8.64 25.99
N MET A 628 24.61 8.48 25.26
CA MET A 628 24.76 7.47 24.22
C MET A 628 25.89 6.51 24.54
N ASN A 629 25.62 5.23 24.39
CA ASN A 629 26.66 4.21 24.40
C ASN A 629 27.24 4.08 22.99
N ILE A 630 28.51 4.41 22.81
CA ILE A 630 29.24 4.32 21.54
C ILE A 630 30.43 3.39 21.75
N LEU A 631 30.42 2.25 21.08
CA LEU A 631 31.46 1.21 21.20
C LEU A 631 31.74 0.82 22.68
N GLY A 632 30.70 0.69 23.50
CA GLY A 632 30.80 0.33 24.91
C GLY A 632 31.15 1.49 25.86
N ARG A 633 31.27 2.71 25.38
CA ARG A 633 31.58 3.90 26.21
C ARG A 633 30.38 4.86 26.22
N ASP A 634 29.91 5.21 27.39
CA ASP A 634 28.85 6.18 27.59
C ASP A 634 29.37 7.61 27.43
N ILE A 635 28.76 8.34 26.52
CA ILE A 635 29.04 9.76 26.26
C ILE A 635 27.75 10.53 26.50
N THR A 636 27.78 11.46 27.47
CA THR A 636 26.63 12.34 27.75
C THR A 636 26.89 13.71 27.14
N GLY A 637 25.95 14.15 26.32
CA GLY A 637 25.99 15.50 25.72
C GLY A 637 24.71 16.26 26.01
N THR A 638 24.81 17.60 25.97
CA THR A 638 23.68 18.52 26.14
C THR A 638 23.14 18.97 24.80
N ILE A 639 21.83 18.94 24.61
CA ILE A 639 21.20 19.42 23.38
C ILE A 639 21.35 20.95 23.30
N SER A 640 22.12 21.41 22.33
CA SER A 640 22.37 22.83 22.08
C SER A 640 21.55 23.39 20.91
N SER A 641 21.10 22.53 19.99
CA SER A 641 20.29 22.95 18.86
C SER A 641 19.43 21.80 18.32
N PHE A 642 18.35 22.18 17.67
CA PHE A 642 17.55 21.29 16.81
C PHE A 642 17.78 21.65 15.34
N ARG A 643 17.76 20.64 14.47
CA ARG A 643 17.96 20.83 13.03
C ARG A 643 17.00 20.00 12.22
N GLU A 644 16.63 20.52 11.08
CA GLU A 644 15.83 19.79 10.10
C GLU A 644 16.70 18.71 9.43
N VAL A 645 16.24 17.47 9.47
CA VAL A 645 16.88 16.33 8.82
C VAL A 645 15.84 15.62 7.98
N ASP A 646 16.08 15.53 6.69
CA ASP A 646 15.22 14.81 5.78
C ASP A 646 15.75 13.38 5.58
N PHE A 647 15.13 12.40 6.26
CA PHE A 647 15.46 11.00 6.12
C PHE A 647 14.79 10.35 4.89
N SER A 648 13.89 11.05 4.22
CA SER A 648 13.26 10.58 2.99
C SER A 648 14.15 10.77 1.76
N SER A 649 15.12 11.71 1.84
CA SER A 649 16.10 11.93 0.79
C SER A 649 17.25 10.91 0.86
N VAL A 650 17.77 10.50 -0.31
CA VAL A 650 18.91 9.59 -0.42
C VAL A 650 20.23 10.35 -0.11
N GLY A 651 20.24 11.16 0.93
CA GLY A 651 21.39 11.93 1.39
C GLY A 651 22.00 11.37 2.67
N ILE A 652 23.11 11.97 3.13
CA ILE A 652 23.68 11.65 4.43
C ILE A 652 22.86 12.34 5.52
N GLY A 653 22.03 11.58 6.24
CA GLY A 653 21.23 12.04 7.37
C GLY A 653 21.62 11.35 8.67
N PHE A 654 21.80 12.09 9.74
CA PHE A 654 22.06 11.57 11.09
C PHE A 654 21.03 12.15 12.06
N ILE A 655 20.56 11.32 12.99
CA ILE A 655 19.63 11.78 14.04
C ILE A 655 20.30 12.80 14.92
N LEU A 656 21.58 12.57 15.26
CA LEU A 656 22.30 13.48 16.08
C LEU A 656 23.73 13.72 15.54
N SER A 657 24.21 14.96 15.76
CA SER A 657 25.58 15.38 15.49
C SER A 657 26.19 15.93 16.79
N MET A 658 27.44 15.62 17.04
CA MET A 658 28.17 16.13 18.21
C MET A 658 29.34 17.02 17.78
N ASN A 659 29.87 17.77 18.73
CA ASN A 659 31.10 18.52 18.51
C ASN A 659 32.31 17.56 18.38
N PRO A 660 33.34 17.91 17.59
CA PRO A 660 34.45 17.00 17.26
C PRO A 660 35.18 16.43 18.49
N SER A 661 35.43 17.26 19.52
CA SER A 661 36.17 16.84 20.72
C SER A 661 35.49 15.68 21.46
N ALA A 662 34.18 15.46 21.25
CA ALA A 662 33.45 14.35 21.87
C ALA A 662 33.74 13.00 21.21
N LEU A 663 33.92 12.94 19.88
CA LEU A 663 33.89 11.70 19.09
C LEU A 663 35.13 11.46 18.21
N GLN A 664 35.89 12.50 17.89
CA GLN A 664 37.02 12.40 16.94
C GLN A 664 38.09 11.36 17.30
N GLY A 665 38.23 11.03 18.58
CA GLY A 665 39.16 10.02 19.09
C GLY A 665 38.66 8.57 19.01
N ALA A 666 37.37 8.35 18.71
CA ALA A 666 36.82 7.01 18.60
C ALA A 666 37.16 6.37 17.24
N PRO A 667 37.32 5.06 17.14
CA PRO A 667 37.40 4.35 15.86
C PRO A 667 36.13 4.58 15.03
N HIS A 668 36.29 5.00 13.79
CA HIS A 668 35.16 5.24 12.87
C HIS A 668 35.60 5.22 11.42
N THR A 669 34.68 5.04 10.52
CA THR A 669 34.83 5.20 9.06
C THR A 669 34.10 6.44 8.58
N PHE A 670 34.34 6.83 7.34
CA PHE A 670 33.59 7.87 6.69
C PHE A 670 32.63 7.30 5.69
N ILE A 671 31.50 7.97 5.54
CA ILE A 671 30.56 7.78 4.45
C ILE A 671 30.61 8.99 3.54
N SER A 672 30.40 8.76 2.24
CA SER A 672 30.43 9.82 1.26
C SER A 672 29.36 9.62 0.19
N THR A 673 28.70 10.71 -0.20
CA THR A 673 27.83 10.74 -1.38
C THR A 673 28.51 11.55 -2.48
N VAL A 674 28.47 10.98 -3.68
CA VAL A 674 29.08 11.60 -4.87
C VAL A 674 27.99 11.86 -5.91
N TYR A 675 27.94 13.09 -6.37
CA TYR A 675 27.03 13.54 -7.42
C TYR A 675 27.85 13.72 -8.71
N ALA A 676 27.68 12.79 -9.64
CA ALA A 676 28.43 12.75 -10.89
C ALA A 676 27.48 12.49 -12.07
N GLU A 677 27.96 12.77 -13.28
CA GLU A 677 27.23 12.46 -14.50
C GLU A 677 27.17 10.92 -14.71
N PRO A 678 26.01 10.38 -15.13
CA PRO A 678 25.79 8.94 -15.19
C PRO A 678 26.80 8.18 -16.07
N GLU A 679 27.26 8.82 -17.16
CA GLU A 679 28.13 8.20 -18.17
C GLU A 679 29.57 7.97 -17.68
N VAL A 680 30.05 8.75 -16.72
CA VAL A 680 31.43 8.74 -16.23
C VAL A 680 31.61 7.92 -14.96
N GLY A 681 30.50 7.63 -14.28
CA GLY A 681 30.52 6.95 -12.97
C GLY A 681 31.24 5.60 -12.96
N THR A 682 31.24 4.86 -14.06
CA THR A 682 31.95 3.56 -14.16
C THR A 682 33.47 3.73 -14.09
N ALA A 683 34.00 4.81 -14.63
CA ALA A 683 35.43 5.10 -14.60
C ALA A 683 35.87 5.49 -13.17
N ILE A 684 35.08 6.33 -12.48
CA ILE A 684 35.29 6.72 -11.08
C ILE A 684 35.31 5.47 -10.17
N LEU A 685 34.34 4.59 -10.34
CA LEU A 685 34.28 3.32 -9.58
C LEU A 685 35.51 2.47 -9.79
N ARG A 686 35.97 2.35 -11.03
CA ARG A 686 37.16 1.54 -11.40
C ARG A 686 38.43 2.10 -10.77
N ASP A 687 38.59 3.41 -10.80
CA ASP A 687 39.78 4.08 -10.24
C ASP A 687 39.82 3.99 -8.71
N LEU A 688 38.71 4.30 -8.05
CA LEU A 688 38.61 4.24 -6.58
C LEU A 688 38.79 2.82 -6.04
N ALA A 689 38.16 1.84 -6.66
CA ALA A 689 38.27 0.47 -6.19
C ALA A 689 39.65 -0.14 -6.47
N LYS A 690 40.41 0.37 -7.45
CA LYS A 690 41.80 -0.01 -7.62
C LYS A 690 42.71 0.59 -6.56
N ALA A 691 42.44 1.83 -6.14
CA ALA A 691 43.18 2.51 -5.12
C ALA A 691 42.83 2.07 -3.70
N TYR A 692 41.55 1.77 -3.45
CA TYR A 692 41.01 1.48 -2.13
C TYR A 692 40.03 0.29 -2.19
N PRO A 693 40.51 -0.96 -2.12
CA PRO A 693 39.69 -2.18 -2.30
C PRO A 693 38.62 -2.38 -1.20
N ASN A 694 38.81 -1.77 -0.02
CA ASN A 694 37.89 -1.84 1.11
C ASN A 694 36.69 -0.90 0.98
N ILE A 695 36.78 0.14 0.15
CA ILE A 695 35.70 1.10 -0.01
C ILE A 695 34.56 0.47 -0.83
N THR A 696 33.39 0.36 -0.21
CA THR A 696 32.20 -0.15 -0.88
C THR A 696 31.45 0.97 -1.56
N ALA A 697 31.20 0.80 -2.86
CA ALA A 697 30.43 1.75 -3.67
C ALA A 697 29.03 1.19 -3.96
N ILE A 698 28.01 1.89 -3.52
CA ILE A 698 26.60 1.56 -3.78
C ILE A 698 26.08 2.50 -4.86
N ARG A 699 25.67 1.96 -6.00
CA ARG A 699 25.02 2.74 -7.05
C ARG A 699 23.57 3.03 -6.62
N VAL A 700 23.24 4.30 -6.43
CA VAL A 700 21.92 4.69 -5.93
C VAL A 700 20.82 4.33 -6.91
N HIS A 701 21.10 4.43 -8.21
CA HIS A 701 20.15 4.06 -9.27
C HIS A 701 19.68 2.60 -9.16
N ASP A 702 20.59 1.65 -8.92
CA ASP A 702 20.26 0.23 -8.79
C ASP A 702 19.36 -0.06 -7.56
N ALA A 703 19.50 0.72 -6.50
CA ALA A 703 18.64 0.64 -5.32
C ALA A 703 17.23 1.18 -5.61
N ILE A 704 17.16 2.28 -6.34
CA ILE A 704 15.92 2.93 -6.75
C ILE A 704 15.12 2.05 -7.71
N GLU A 705 15.75 1.44 -8.71
CA GLU A 705 15.08 0.53 -9.64
C GLU A 705 14.39 -0.63 -8.91
N ARG A 706 15.04 -1.23 -7.92
CA ARG A 706 14.42 -2.31 -7.14
C ARG A 706 13.22 -1.84 -6.33
N VAL A 707 13.31 -0.68 -5.68
CA VAL A 707 12.16 -0.08 -4.99
C VAL A 707 11.05 0.22 -6.00
N ALA A 708 11.38 0.73 -7.19
CA ALA A 708 10.41 1.00 -8.24
C ALA A 708 9.71 -0.28 -8.73
N ASP A 709 10.42 -1.40 -8.86
CA ASP A 709 9.84 -2.68 -9.26
C ASP A 709 8.82 -3.19 -8.22
N VAL A 710 9.16 -3.12 -6.93
CA VAL A 710 8.24 -3.47 -5.83
C VAL A 710 7.01 -2.58 -5.86
N LEU A 711 7.20 -1.27 -5.99
CA LEU A 711 6.10 -0.31 -6.03
C LEU A 711 5.25 -0.47 -7.31
N SER A 712 5.85 -0.89 -8.43
CA SER A 712 5.10 -1.21 -9.65
C SER A 712 4.17 -2.41 -9.47
N GLY A 713 4.61 -3.42 -8.73
CA GLY A 713 3.77 -4.55 -8.31
C GLY A 713 2.58 -4.11 -7.45
N LEU A 714 2.82 -3.21 -6.50
CA LEU A 714 1.78 -2.59 -5.67
C LEU A 714 0.77 -1.80 -6.52
N ALA A 715 1.27 -0.98 -7.44
CA ALA A 715 0.43 -0.20 -8.35
C ALA A 715 -0.42 -1.12 -9.25
N ALA A 716 0.12 -2.24 -9.72
CA ALA A 716 -0.64 -3.23 -10.47
C ALA A 716 -1.77 -3.86 -9.62
N ALA A 717 -1.49 -4.27 -8.39
CA ALA A 717 -2.50 -4.84 -7.48
C ALA A 717 -3.62 -3.85 -7.17
N THR A 718 -3.29 -2.59 -6.90
CA THR A 718 -4.27 -1.52 -6.66
C THR A 718 -5.10 -1.20 -7.90
N SER A 719 -4.50 -1.23 -9.10
CA SER A 719 -5.19 -1.05 -10.38
C SER A 719 -6.19 -2.18 -10.66
N TYR A 720 -5.86 -3.44 -10.33
CA TYR A 720 -6.81 -4.55 -10.42
C TYR A 720 -8.00 -4.38 -9.47
N GLY A 721 -7.77 -3.96 -8.23
CA GLY A 721 -8.82 -3.66 -7.26
C GLY A 721 -9.72 -2.51 -7.71
N ALA A 722 -9.13 -1.43 -8.23
CA ALA A 722 -9.87 -0.30 -8.79
C ALA A 722 -10.67 -0.69 -10.04
N SER A 723 -10.14 -1.58 -10.89
CA SER A 723 -10.84 -2.12 -12.05
C SER A 723 -12.07 -2.94 -11.67
N ALA A 724 -12.00 -3.74 -10.60
CA ALA A 724 -13.18 -4.45 -10.07
C ALA A 724 -14.26 -3.47 -9.58
N THR A 725 -13.85 -2.38 -8.92
CA THR A 725 -14.77 -1.31 -8.51
C THR A 725 -15.41 -0.60 -9.70
N LEU A 726 -14.62 -0.31 -10.75
CA LEU A 726 -15.10 0.26 -12.00
C LEU A 726 -16.11 -0.67 -12.70
N LEU A 727 -15.81 -1.97 -12.76
CA LEU A 727 -16.71 -2.97 -13.32
C LEU A 727 -18.06 -2.99 -12.58
N THR A 728 -18.03 -2.92 -11.25
CA THR A 728 -19.24 -2.79 -10.43
C THR A 728 -20.00 -1.52 -10.77
N GLY A 729 -19.32 -0.38 -10.89
CA GLY A 729 -19.93 0.89 -11.30
C GLY A 729 -20.55 0.83 -12.71
N PHE A 730 -19.92 0.14 -13.65
CA PHE A 730 -20.43 -0.09 -15.00
C PHE A 730 -21.69 -0.98 -15.01
N LEU A 731 -21.71 -2.03 -14.20
CA LEU A 731 -22.91 -2.85 -14.02
C LEU A 731 -24.08 -2.07 -13.44
N VAL A 732 -23.80 -1.18 -12.47
CA VAL A 732 -24.81 -0.26 -11.93
C VAL A 732 -25.33 0.69 -13.00
N LEU A 733 -24.46 1.22 -13.87
CA LEU A 733 -24.83 2.06 -15.00
C LEU A 733 -25.75 1.33 -15.99
N ILE A 734 -25.40 0.07 -16.34
CA ILE A 734 -26.25 -0.80 -17.16
C ILE A 734 -27.62 -0.99 -16.52
N GLY A 735 -27.65 -1.21 -15.20
CA GLY A 735 -28.88 -1.36 -14.42
C GLY A 735 -29.75 -0.12 -14.42
N ALA A 736 -29.18 1.03 -14.20
CA ALA A 736 -29.87 2.32 -14.24
C ALA A 736 -30.42 2.61 -15.67
N ALA A 737 -29.64 2.28 -16.71
CA ALA A 737 -30.06 2.41 -18.09
C ALA A 737 -31.22 1.46 -18.46
N ALA A 738 -31.14 0.21 -18.00
CA ALA A 738 -32.18 -0.81 -18.21
C ALA A 738 -33.49 -0.43 -17.48
N ALA A 739 -33.43 0.04 -16.23
CA ALA A 739 -34.58 0.48 -15.46
C ALA A 739 -35.33 1.65 -16.11
N GLY A 740 -34.59 2.55 -16.77
CA GLY A 740 -35.17 3.69 -17.51
C GLY A 740 -35.77 3.38 -18.86
N THR A 741 -35.70 2.14 -19.36
CA THR A 741 -36.09 1.79 -20.75
C THR A 741 -37.59 2.01 -21.01
N LYS A 742 -38.49 1.69 -20.08
CA LYS A 742 -39.93 1.92 -20.22
C LYS A 742 -40.26 3.41 -20.35
N ALA A 743 -39.66 4.26 -19.54
CA ALA A 743 -39.85 5.71 -19.58
C ALA A 743 -39.29 6.32 -20.86
N ARG A 744 -38.10 5.88 -21.32
CA ARG A 744 -37.49 6.31 -22.59
C ARG A 744 -38.31 5.85 -23.81
N THR A 745 -38.91 4.65 -23.74
CA THR A 745 -39.79 4.16 -24.80
C THR A 745 -41.03 5.02 -24.94
N TYR A 746 -41.62 5.44 -23.82
CA TYR A 746 -42.75 6.37 -23.82
C TYR A 746 -42.37 7.76 -24.35
N GLU A 747 -41.26 8.32 -23.87
CA GLU A 747 -40.69 9.59 -24.31
C GLU A 747 -40.43 9.59 -25.82
N ALA A 748 -39.79 8.53 -26.33
CA ALA A 748 -39.53 8.35 -27.75
C ALA A 748 -40.86 8.24 -28.59
N ALA A 749 -41.88 7.55 -28.05
CA ALA A 749 -43.20 7.43 -28.71
C ALA A 749 -43.89 8.80 -28.80
N VAL A 750 -43.90 9.59 -27.71
CA VAL A 750 -44.46 10.97 -27.70
C VAL A 750 -43.68 11.87 -28.67
N LEU A 751 -42.33 11.83 -28.66
CA LEU A 751 -41.54 12.65 -29.60
C LEU A 751 -41.80 12.28 -31.07
N LYS A 752 -41.98 10.99 -31.37
CA LYS A 752 -42.34 10.54 -32.72
C LYS A 752 -43.72 11.02 -33.15
N THR A 753 -44.72 11.06 -32.26
CA THR A 753 -46.05 11.60 -32.58
C THR A 753 -46.02 13.11 -32.83
N LEU A 754 -45.03 13.80 -32.21
CA LEU A 754 -44.76 15.23 -32.47
C LEU A 754 -43.88 15.48 -33.71
N GLY A 755 -43.55 14.44 -34.50
CA GLY A 755 -42.80 14.56 -35.76
C GLY A 755 -41.27 14.49 -35.61
N ALA A 756 -40.75 14.14 -34.45
CA ALA A 756 -39.30 13.99 -34.29
C ALA A 756 -38.74 12.80 -35.09
N THR A 757 -37.67 13.03 -35.86
CA THR A 757 -36.96 11.96 -36.56
C THR A 757 -36.17 11.07 -35.62
N ARG A 758 -35.90 9.82 -36.04
CA ARG A 758 -35.09 8.87 -35.24
C ARG A 758 -33.70 9.44 -34.91
N GLY A 759 -33.09 10.19 -35.84
CA GLY A 759 -31.79 10.83 -35.62
C GLY A 759 -31.80 11.89 -34.53
N HIS A 760 -32.84 12.74 -34.48
CA HIS A 760 -33.00 13.76 -33.43
C HIS A 760 -33.22 13.12 -32.04
N ILE A 761 -33.97 12.01 -31.97
CA ILE A 761 -34.20 11.28 -30.73
C ILE A 761 -32.90 10.62 -30.25
N LEU A 762 -32.15 9.96 -31.17
CA LEU A 762 -30.87 9.32 -30.86
C LEU A 762 -29.84 10.36 -30.39
N LEU A 763 -29.76 11.51 -31.09
CA LEU A 763 -28.88 12.62 -30.71
C LEU A 763 -29.22 13.15 -29.31
N SER A 764 -30.51 13.27 -28.98
CA SER A 764 -30.95 13.69 -27.63
C SER A 764 -30.53 12.71 -26.57
N PHE A 765 -30.64 11.40 -26.80
CA PHE A 765 -30.17 10.36 -25.84
C PHE A 765 -28.66 10.36 -25.74
N ALA A 766 -27.92 10.50 -26.83
CA ALA A 766 -26.45 10.59 -26.81
C ALA A 766 -25.98 11.83 -26.06
N LEU A 767 -26.55 13.00 -26.32
CA LEU A 767 -26.24 14.25 -25.62
C LEU A 767 -26.52 14.14 -24.11
N ARG A 768 -27.65 13.55 -23.73
CA ARG A 768 -27.99 13.30 -22.33
C ARG A 768 -26.95 12.42 -21.67
N SER A 769 -26.56 11.30 -22.29
CA SER A 769 -25.57 10.36 -21.78
C SER A 769 -24.18 11.01 -21.68
N ALA A 770 -23.76 11.75 -22.69
CA ALA A 770 -22.50 12.48 -22.73
C ALA A 770 -22.42 13.54 -21.60
N LEU A 771 -23.49 14.32 -21.42
CA LEU A 771 -23.53 15.34 -20.35
C LEU A 771 -23.47 14.72 -18.95
N LEU A 772 -24.17 13.59 -18.72
CA LEU A 772 -24.12 12.88 -17.45
C LEU A 772 -22.75 12.26 -17.20
N GLY A 773 -22.12 11.69 -18.24
CA GLY A 773 -20.77 11.13 -18.16
C GLY A 773 -19.72 12.20 -17.91
N LEU A 774 -19.80 13.34 -18.60
CA LEU A 774 -18.92 14.48 -18.37
C LEU A 774 -19.05 15.00 -16.94
N ALA A 775 -20.28 15.13 -16.46
CA ALA A 775 -20.56 15.58 -15.12
C ALA A 775 -19.99 14.62 -14.06
N ALA A 776 -20.24 13.31 -14.22
CA ALA A 776 -19.69 12.28 -13.35
C ALA A 776 -18.15 12.27 -13.40
N GLY A 777 -17.56 12.43 -14.59
CA GLY A 777 -16.11 12.49 -14.79
C GLY A 777 -15.46 13.71 -14.14
N LEU A 778 -16.06 14.90 -14.24
CA LEU A 778 -15.54 16.12 -13.59
C LEU A 778 -15.58 16.03 -12.07
N VAL A 779 -16.64 15.47 -11.51
CA VAL A 779 -16.74 15.28 -10.06
C VAL A 779 -15.77 14.20 -9.60
N ALA A 780 -15.65 13.11 -10.36
CA ALA A 780 -14.70 12.06 -10.10
C ALA A 780 -13.26 12.58 -10.12
N LEU A 781 -12.94 13.48 -11.05
CA LEU A 781 -11.65 14.15 -11.09
C LEU A 781 -11.39 14.97 -9.83
N ALA A 782 -12.35 15.81 -9.42
CA ALA A 782 -12.21 16.63 -8.23
C ALA A 782 -12.02 15.77 -6.97
N ALA A 783 -12.84 14.72 -6.81
CA ALA A 783 -12.71 13.76 -5.71
C ALA A 783 -11.42 12.95 -5.79
N GLY A 784 -10.98 12.56 -7.00
CA GLY A 784 -9.75 11.83 -7.24
C GLY A 784 -8.49 12.65 -6.95
N ILE A 785 -8.48 13.94 -7.33
CA ILE A 785 -7.39 14.88 -6.97
C ILE A 785 -7.33 15.05 -5.46
N ALA A 786 -8.48 15.28 -4.79
CA ALA A 786 -8.52 15.44 -3.34
C ALA A 786 -8.09 14.16 -2.61
N GLY A 787 -8.55 12.98 -3.05
CA GLY A 787 -8.16 11.69 -2.50
C GLY A 787 -6.68 11.36 -2.75
N GLY A 788 -6.20 11.60 -3.97
CA GLY A 788 -4.79 11.45 -4.33
C GLY A 788 -3.88 12.35 -3.50
N TRP A 789 -4.25 13.63 -3.36
CA TRP A 789 -3.54 14.57 -2.49
C TRP A 789 -3.50 14.10 -1.03
N ALA A 790 -4.65 13.71 -0.48
CA ALA A 790 -4.71 13.29 0.90
C ALA A 790 -3.84 12.04 1.18
N VAL A 791 -3.88 11.04 0.29
CA VAL A 791 -3.06 9.83 0.46
C VAL A 791 -1.58 10.13 0.24
N SER A 792 -1.22 10.86 -0.81
CA SER A 792 0.18 11.21 -1.10
C SER A 792 0.81 12.02 0.03
N THR A 793 0.08 13.03 0.56
CA THR A 793 0.63 13.94 1.58
C THR A 793 0.58 13.35 2.99
N PHE A 794 -0.55 12.72 3.42
CA PHE A 794 -0.72 12.31 4.82
C PHE A 794 -0.40 10.82 5.08
N VAL A 795 -0.34 9.99 4.04
CA VAL A 795 -0.06 8.54 4.21
C VAL A 795 1.30 8.18 3.66
N MET A 796 1.68 8.75 2.50
CA MET A 796 2.93 8.42 1.83
C MET A 796 4.05 9.45 2.07
N ASN A 797 3.72 10.62 2.62
CA ASN A 797 4.64 11.75 2.86
C ASN A 797 5.44 12.15 1.59
N ILE A 798 4.76 12.15 0.43
CA ILE A 798 5.34 12.57 -0.85
C ILE A 798 4.70 13.86 -1.35
N GLU A 799 5.48 14.67 -2.06
CA GLU A 799 4.98 15.89 -2.71
C GLU A 799 3.95 15.53 -3.78
N TYR A 800 2.78 16.21 -3.76
CA TYR A 800 1.68 15.93 -4.65
C TYR A 800 1.67 16.85 -5.87
N ILE A 801 1.63 16.26 -7.05
CA ILE A 801 1.47 16.93 -8.34
C ILE A 801 0.26 16.33 -9.07
N VAL A 802 -0.58 17.17 -9.70
CA VAL A 802 -1.73 16.68 -10.46
C VAL A 802 -1.28 16.00 -11.75
N ILE A 803 -1.59 14.72 -11.90
CA ILE A 803 -1.28 13.91 -13.08
C ILE A 803 -2.38 14.09 -14.13
N TRP A 804 -2.22 15.07 -15.02
CA TRP A 804 -3.21 15.44 -16.03
C TRP A 804 -3.59 14.33 -17.03
N PRO A 805 -2.66 13.49 -17.54
CA PRO A 805 -3.01 12.41 -18.47
C PRO A 805 -3.99 11.41 -17.86
N SER A 806 -3.77 10.97 -16.63
CA SER A 806 -4.69 10.09 -15.88
C SER A 806 -6.04 10.78 -15.65
N ALA A 807 -6.03 12.05 -15.26
CA ALA A 807 -7.20 12.86 -15.03
C ALA A 807 -8.10 12.96 -16.26
N LEU A 808 -7.54 13.28 -17.43
CA LEU A 808 -8.26 13.40 -18.70
C LEU A 808 -8.78 12.04 -19.20
N ALA A 809 -7.99 10.97 -19.03
CA ALA A 809 -8.41 9.62 -19.41
C ALA A 809 -9.66 9.16 -18.64
N ILE A 810 -9.79 9.54 -17.36
CA ILE A 810 -10.94 9.20 -16.52
C ILE A 810 -12.20 9.94 -16.97
N ILE A 811 -12.09 11.23 -17.29
CA ILE A 811 -13.22 11.99 -17.84
C ILE A 811 -13.67 11.37 -19.18
N ALA A 812 -12.72 11.11 -20.08
CA ALA A 812 -13.02 10.50 -21.38
C ALA A 812 -13.64 9.10 -21.20
N GLY A 813 -13.11 8.28 -20.32
CA GLY A 813 -13.65 6.96 -19.96
C GLY A 813 -15.09 7.05 -19.42
N GLY A 814 -15.38 8.00 -18.56
CA GLY A 814 -16.72 8.25 -18.04
C GLY A 814 -17.72 8.64 -19.13
N VAL A 815 -17.31 9.53 -20.04
CA VAL A 815 -18.14 9.92 -21.20
C VAL A 815 -18.37 8.72 -22.12
N ILE A 816 -17.33 7.97 -22.47
CA ILE A 816 -17.44 6.80 -23.36
C ILE A 816 -18.34 5.72 -22.74
N ALA A 817 -18.16 5.42 -21.46
CA ALA A 817 -18.95 4.41 -20.75
C ALA A 817 -20.46 4.77 -20.73
N THR A 818 -20.79 6.04 -20.42
CA THR A 818 -22.18 6.49 -20.41
C THR A 818 -22.80 6.58 -21.80
N LEU A 819 -22.02 6.98 -22.81
CA LEU A 819 -22.45 6.96 -24.19
C LEU A 819 -22.74 5.53 -24.67
N ALA A 820 -21.82 4.60 -24.42
CA ALA A 820 -21.99 3.20 -24.80
C ALA A 820 -23.23 2.59 -24.15
N ALA A 821 -23.41 2.75 -22.83
CA ALA A 821 -24.59 2.28 -22.13
C ALA A 821 -25.87 2.95 -22.63
N GLY A 822 -25.84 4.28 -22.82
CA GLY A 822 -27.00 5.04 -23.30
C GLY A 822 -27.46 4.65 -24.70
N LEU A 823 -26.53 4.42 -25.62
CA LEU A 823 -26.78 4.00 -27.00
C LEU A 823 -27.24 2.55 -27.12
N LEU A 824 -26.65 1.63 -26.34
CA LEU A 824 -27.07 0.22 -26.26
C LEU A 824 -28.56 0.10 -25.90
N PHE A 825 -29.04 0.89 -24.93
CA PHE A 825 -30.42 0.88 -24.49
C PHE A 825 -31.35 1.83 -25.29
N ALA A 826 -30.84 2.58 -26.29
CA ALA A 826 -31.64 3.42 -27.16
C ALA A 826 -32.37 2.64 -28.28
N TRP A 827 -31.88 1.44 -28.65
CA TRP A 827 -32.39 0.66 -29.75
C TRP A 827 -33.87 0.24 -29.58
N GLY A 828 -34.24 -0.25 -28.39
CA GLY A 828 -35.61 -0.66 -28.05
C GLY A 828 -36.62 0.52 -28.22
N PRO A 829 -36.41 1.67 -27.54
CA PRO A 829 -37.20 2.89 -27.69
C PRO A 829 -37.33 3.38 -29.13
N LEU A 830 -36.26 3.29 -29.93
CA LEU A 830 -36.28 3.69 -31.34
C LEU A 830 -37.06 2.74 -32.23
N ALA A 831 -37.13 1.46 -31.93
CA ALA A 831 -37.90 0.44 -32.66
C ALA A 831 -39.39 0.46 -32.29
N ALA A 832 -39.79 1.00 -31.16
CA ALA A 832 -41.13 0.96 -30.63
C ALA A 832 -42.13 1.73 -31.57
N ARG A 833 -43.31 1.12 -31.77
CA ARG A 833 -44.43 1.75 -32.55
C ARG A 833 -45.25 2.65 -31.62
N PRO A 834 -45.37 3.98 -31.92
CA PRO A 834 -46.03 4.92 -31.02
C PRO A 834 -47.45 4.51 -30.62
N ALA A 835 -48.28 4.05 -31.58
CA ALA A 835 -49.64 3.63 -31.32
C ALA A 835 -49.80 2.47 -30.33
N GLN A 836 -48.83 1.52 -30.32
CA GLN A 836 -48.84 0.40 -29.35
C GLN A 836 -48.44 0.85 -27.94
N VAL A 837 -47.45 1.74 -27.84
CA VAL A 837 -46.94 2.23 -26.55
C VAL A 837 -47.92 3.14 -25.86
N LEU A 838 -48.65 4.00 -26.62
CA LEU A 838 -49.60 4.94 -26.05
C LEU A 838 -50.88 4.21 -25.61
N ARG A 839 -51.40 3.25 -26.42
CA ARG A 839 -52.60 2.44 -26.04
C ARG A 839 -52.36 1.52 -24.82
N ALA A 840 -51.13 1.07 -24.59
CA ALA A 840 -50.85 0.18 -23.46
C ALA A 840 -50.93 0.89 -22.09
N ARG A 841 -51.14 2.20 -22.06
CA ARG A 841 -51.25 3.03 -20.87
C ARG A 841 -52.67 3.60 -20.65
N GLU A 842 -53.57 3.53 -21.68
CA GLU A 842 -55.01 3.67 -21.52
C GLU A 842 -55.60 2.35 -20.97
#